data_65c987cb1177efad6e0b6aa970a64135
#
_entry.id   65c987cb1177efad6e0b6aa970a64135
#
_cell.length_a   1.000
_cell.length_b   1.000
_cell.length_c   1.000
_cell.angle_alpha   90.00
_cell.angle_beta   90.00
_cell.angle_gamma   90.00
#
_symmetry.space_group_name_H-M   'P 1'
#
loop_
_entity.id
_entity.type
_entity.pdbx_description
1 polymer ?
#
loop_
_entity_poly.entity_id
_entity_poly.type
_entity_poly.pdbx_seq_one_letter_code
_entity_poly.pdbx_strand_id
1 'polypeptide(L)'
;MNEKTTASFDEWLLQEKRILIHAGGQSRRLPAYAPSGKILTPVPVFRWERGQRLSQDLLSLQLPLYEHMLQMAPEGIHTMVVSGDVLVRATQPLGPVPQADVVCYGLWLDADVAKNHGVFVSDRRTPQVLKQMLQKPSVEQLNELQKQHYYLTDIGVWLLSDRAVKLLMSRCTENKGCDAQPNSPFSILDSQFKYYDLYSDFGRSLGTHPVLDDPELRQLSVTVVPLPGGEFYHFGTSGEMISSTVRLQNVVSDQRLIMHHDRKPHPSIFVQNAKTHIAFSSENTDIWIENSCIGRQWSLTHSHVVTGVPENDWAVSLSPGQCVDIVPIGQKEYVVRTYMMNDRFDGAKQQQKQFPVLAADELEAYLTTGQVPVSCTMLSAEEISAQANLNRLFSQREAFRRQNWPALARNWEHSVFYQLDLDDAARHFKSYHIPMPVPLAEEAPLMIRIHDAMFRGDGDKAFGLLRQGLTEQLLAQPQQPRCAVYQDQIVWSRSPVRIDIAGGWTDTPPYCLLEGGNVVNIAIELNGQPPLQVYIKPCCEPKIILRSIDLGATEVVETYEELAQFDKVGSPFSIPKAALALAGFVPRFSADRYESLKQQLETFGCGIELTLLSAIPAGSGLGTSSILASTVLGGVSDFCSLAWDKNEIGRRTLVLEQLLTTGGGWQDQFGGVLGGVKLLQTTSGFEQAPLVRWLPIDVYTQPEYKACHLLYYTGITRTAKQILAEIVRRMFLNNRDQMLLLRQMKEHALEMYDAILRQDFTLMGRMVRTTWEQNQMLDSGTNPETVQHLTELVDDLCLGYKLPGAGGGGYLYMVAKDAEAAVRIRHILAEHRPNVNARFVEMNLSRTGLQISRS
;
A
#
# COMPACT_ATOMS: atom_id res chain seq x y z
N MET A 1 6.53 28.80 3.87
CA MET A 1 7.91 29.12 3.50
C MET A 1 8.65 29.58 4.74
N ASN A 2 9.76 28.92 5.04
CA ASN A 2 10.57 29.32 6.19
C ASN A 2 11.33 30.62 5.85
N GLU A 3 11.05 31.70 6.53
CA GLU A 3 11.74 32.99 6.39
C GLU A 3 13.25 32.97 6.73
N LYS A 4 13.84 31.77 6.85
CA LYS A 4 15.23 31.60 7.30
C LYS A 4 16.17 30.98 6.25
N THR A 5 15.74 30.71 5.02
CA THR A 5 16.65 30.19 3.99
C THR A 5 17.31 31.33 3.24
N THR A 6 18.63 31.47 3.39
CA THR A 6 19.52 32.35 2.63
C THR A 6 19.85 31.79 1.23
N ALA A 7 19.23 30.70 0.79
CA ALA A 7 19.46 30.05 -0.49
C ALA A 7 18.86 30.86 -1.64
N SER A 8 19.58 30.92 -2.75
CA SER A 8 19.06 31.47 -4.02
C SER A 8 17.86 30.66 -4.50
N PHE A 9 17.03 31.22 -5.40
CA PHE A 9 15.89 30.49 -5.99
C PHE A 9 16.35 29.20 -6.69
N ASP A 10 17.49 29.21 -7.32
CA ASP A 10 18.09 28.06 -8.00
C ASP A 10 18.51 26.96 -7.00
N GLU A 11 19.16 27.31 -5.93
CA GLU A 11 19.52 26.39 -4.86
C GLU A 11 18.26 25.80 -4.18
N TRP A 12 17.25 26.65 -3.94
CA TRP A 12 15.98 26.17 -3.37
C TRP A 12 15.25 25.18 -4.29
N LEU A 13 15.29 25.35 -5.61
CA LEU A 13 14.70 24.41 -6.56
C LEU A 13 15.34 23.03 -6.48
N LEU A 14 16.66 22.97 -6.26
CA LEU A 14 17.43 21.72 -6.21
C LEU A 14 17.34 20.97 -4.88
N GLN A 15 16.98 21.66 -3.78
CA GLN A 15 17.08 21.09 -2.42
C GLN A 15 15.97 20.08 -2.10
N GLU A 16 14.75 20.26 -2.61
CA GLU A 16 13.59 19.46 -2.20
C GLU A 16 12.64 19.17 -3.36
N LYS A 17 12.06 17.98 -3.37
CA LYS A 17 10.89 17.66 -4.19
C LYS A 17 9.64 18.28 -3.56
N ARG A 18 8.73 18.84 -4.37
CA ARG A 18 7.55 19.57 -3.90
C ARG A 18 6.30 19.28 -4.70
N ILE A 19 5.17 19.20 -4.00
CA ILE A 19 3.86 19.04 -4.60
C ILE A 19 3.06 20.32 -4.36
N LEU A 20 2.61 20.94 -5.44
CA LEU A 20 1.72 22.11 -5.43
C LEU A 20 0.31 21.63 -5.74
N ILE A 21 -0.57 21.69 -4.73
CA ILE A 21 -1.95 21.23 -4.90
C ILE A 21 -2.86 22.44 -5.06
N HIS A 22 -3.53 22.54 -6.19
CA HIS A 22 -4.51 23.57 -6.43
C HIS A 22 -5.77 23.27 -5.62
N ALA A 23 -6.07 24.06 -4.61
CA ALA A 23 -7.19 23.84 -3.69
C ALA A 23 -8.60 24.05 -4.30
N GLY A 24 -8.71 24.22 -5.61
CA GLY A 24 -9.99 24.23 -6.32
C GLY A 24 -10.71 25.57 -6.39
N GLY A 25 -9.98 26.70 -6.36
CA GLY A 25 -10.54 28.04 -6.55
C GLY A 25 -11.60 28.41 -5.51
N GLN A 26 -12.54 29.31 -5.87
CA GLN A 26 -13.57 29.83 -4.94
C GLN A 26 -14.74 28.85 -4.69
N SER A 27 -14.62 27.57 -5.11
CA SER A 27 -15.63 26.51 -4.90
C SER A 27 -17.07 26.87 -5.27
N ARG A 28 -17.24 27.69 -6.31
CA ARG A 28 -18.52 28.26 -6.73
C ARG A 28 -19.61 27.27 -7.11
N ARG A 29 -19.22 26.03 -7.44
CA ARG A 29 -20.11 24.94 -7.87
C ARG A 29 -20.27 23.85 -6.81
N LEU A 30 -19.52 23.95 -5.71
CA LEU A 30 -19.60 23.06 -4.55
C LEU A 30 -19.67 23.93 -3.28
N PRO A 31 -20.81 24.58 -3.03
CA PRO A 31 -20.93 25.60 -1.97
C PRO A 31 -20.61 25.06 -0.58
N ALA A 32 -21.10 23.86 -0.25
CA ALA A 32 -20.95 23.25 1.06
C ALA A 32 -19.49 23.18 1.56
N TYR A 33 -18.53 23.05 0.64
CA TYR A 33 -17.11 22.96 0.98
C TYR A 33 -16.28 24.17 0.55
N ALA A 34 -16.95 25.26 0.16
CA ALA A 34 -16.27 26.53 -0.13
C ALA A 34 -15.53 27.11 1.10
N PRO A 35 -16.11 27.10 2.33
CA PRO A 35 -15.44 27.63 3.51
C PRO A 35 -14.17 26.85 3.92
N SER A 36 -14.19 25.53 3.82
CA SER A 36 -13.06 24.65 4.21
C SER A 36 -12.06 24.40 3.06
N GLY A 37 -12.45 24.71 1.82
CA GLY A 37 -11.72 24.34 0.61
C GLY A 37 -12.06 22.92 0.15
N LYS A 38 -12.22 22.73 -1.16
CA LYS A 38 -12.61 21.43 -1.78
C LYS A 38 -11.67 20.27 -1.46
N ILE A 39 -10.39 20.56 -1.31
CA ILE A 39 -9.37 19.56 -0.99
C ILE A 39 -9.62 18.89 0.37
N LEU A 40 -10.29 19.57 1.29
CA LEU A 40 -10.68 19.05 2.60
C LEU A 40 -12.12 18.50 2.62
N THR A 41 -12.72 18.25 1.44
CA THR A 41 -14.02 17.57 1.36
C THR A 41 -13.91 16.19 2.01
N PRO A 42 -14.67 15.90 3.07
CA PRO A 42 -14.69 14.57 3.66
C PRO A 42 -15.19 13.55 2.64
N VAL A 43 -14.50 12.43 2.54
CA VAL A 43 -14.89 11.32 1.67
C VAL A 43 -15.26 10.14 2.56
N PRO A 44 -16.43 9.52 2.36
CA PRO A 44 -16.83 8.37 3.17
C PRO A 44 -15.86 7.20 2.96
N VAL A 45 -15.76 6.36 3.98
CA VAL A 45 -14.92 5.15 3.90
C VAL A 45 -15.45 4.23 2.80
N PHE A 46 -14.53 3.65 2.05
CA PHE A 46 -14.84 2.73 0.97
C PHE A 46 -14.99 1.30 1.51
N ARG A 47 -16.07 0.62 1.14
CA ARG A 47 -16.34 -0.76 1.60
C ARG A 47 -15.41 -1.83 1.00
N TRP A 48 -14.55 -1.45 0.06
CA TRP A 48 -13.61 -2.34 -0.63
C TRP A 48 -12.15 -2.15 -0.22
N GLU A 49 -11.86 -1.18 0.67
CA GLU A 49 -10.50 -0.87 1.09
C GLU A 49 -10.36 -0.96 2.61
N ARG A 50 -9.20 -1.43 3.09
CA ARG A 50 -8.87 -1.55 4.51
C ARG A 50 -7.95 -0.42 4.97
N GLY A 51 -7.93 -0.17 6.28
CA GLY A 51 -7.06 0.82 6.90
C GLY A 51 -7.53 2.25 6.76
N GLN A 52 -8.80 2.48 6.42
CA GLN A 52 -9.36 3.82 6.29
C GLN A 52 -9.70 4.42 7.65
N ARG A 53 -9.71 5.76 7.71
CA ARG A 53 -10.11 6.55 8.88
C ARG A 53 -11.41 7.26 8.62
N LEU A 54 -12.23 7.46 9.66
CA LEU A 54 -13.45 8.28 9.54
C LEU A 54 -13.14 9.76 9.24
N SER A 55 -11.90 10.18 9.43
CA SER A 55 -11.43 11.55 9.18
C SER A 55 -10.91 11.79 7.77
N GLN A 56 -10.94 10.79 6.88
CA GLN A 56 -10.36 10.94 5.55
C GLN A 56 -11.07 12.00 4.71
N ASP A 57 -10.30 12.67 3.89
CA ASP A 57 -10.71 13.71 2.95
C ASP A 57 -9.98 13.53 1.60
N LEU A 58 -10.29 14.37 0.62
CA LEU A 58 -9.66 14.27 -0.70
C LEU A 58 -8.14 14.39 -0.63
N LEU A 59 -7.60 15.30 0.18
CA LEU A 59 -6.16 15.47 0.33
C LEU A 59 -5.49 14.18 0.79
N SER A 60 -6.01 13.59 1.86
CA SER A 60 -5.44 12.37 2.45
C SER A 60 -5.54 11.14 1.54
N LEU A 61 -6.45 11.16 0.56
CA LEU A 61 -6.61 10.08 -0.42
C LEU A 61 -5.73 10.27 -1.67
N GLN A 62 -5.50 11.51 -2.08
CA GLN A 62 -4.68 11.84 -3.27
C GLN A 62 -3.18 11.75 -3.01
N LEU A 63 -2.75 12.24 -1.86
CA LEU A 63 -1.34 12.48 -1.56
C LEU A 63 -0.43 11.26 -1.78
N PRO A 64 -0.81 10.03 -1.37
CA PRO A 64 0.05 8.87 -1.54
C PRO A 64 0.44 8.55 -2.99
N LEU A 65 -0.50 8.69 -3.93
CA LEU A 65 -0.21 8.48 -5.36
C LEU A 65 0.74 9.55 -5.89
N TYR A 66 0.53 10.79 -5.52
CA TYR A 66 1.34 11.91 -5.97
C TYR A 66 2.77 11.86 -5.41
N GLU A 67 2.92 11.49 -4.15
CA GLU A 67 4.22 11.25 -3.52
C GLU A 67 4.98 10.14 -4.26
N HIS A 68 4.32 9.02 -4.53
CA HIS A 68 4.93 7.91 -5.27
C HIS A 68 5.37 8.32 -6.68
N MET A 69 4.50 9.00 -7.44
CA MET A 69 4.85 9.50 -8.79
C MET A 69 6.05 10.46 -8.76
N LEU A 70 6.10 11.36 -7.79
CA LEU A 70 7.20 12.32 -7.67
C LEU A 70 8.50 11.65 -7.19
N GLN A 71 8.42 10.63 -6.34
CA GLN A 71 9.59 9.83 -5.96
C GLN A 71 10.23 9.13 -7.16
N MET A 72 9.40 8.60 -8.08
CA MET A 72 9.86 7.95 -9.32
C MET A 72 10.36 8.93 -10.38
N ALA A 73 10.18 10.24 -10.20
CA ALA A 73 10.58 11.26 -11.17
C ALA A 73 12.12 11.30 -11.32
N PRO A 74 12.63 11.40 -12.55
CA PRO A 74 14.07 11.48 -12.82
C PRO A 74 14.70 12.76 -12.25
N GLU A 75 16.02 12.76 -12.15
CA GLU A 75 16.79 13.92 -11.70
C GLU A 75 16.46 15.17 -12.55
N GLY A 76 16.33 16.32 -11.88
CA GLY A 76 15.96 17.60 -12.52
C GLY A 76 14.44 17.84 -12.58
N ILE A 77 13.61 16.90 -12.16
CA ILE A 77 12.17 17.09 -11.96
C ILE A 77 11.87 17.10 -10.45
N HIS A 78 11.72 18.29 -9.88
CA HIS A 78 11.50 18.47 -8.45
C HIS A 78 10.14 19.05 -8.10
N THR A 79 9.33 19.42 -9.10
CA THR A 79 8.05 20.08 -8.87
C THR A 79 6.91 19.31 -9.53
N MET A 80 5.88 18.99 -8.76
CA MET A 80 4.61 18.46 -9.25
C MET A 80 3.51 19.47 -8.98
N VAL A 81 2.64 19.70 -9.97
CA VAL A 81 1.43 20.52 -9.83
C VAL A 81 0.22 19.63 -10.06
N VAL A 82 -0.72 19.63 -9.11
CA VAL A 82 -1.89 18.76 -9.15
C VAL A 82 -3.19 19.47 -8.83
N SER A 83 -4.31 18.96 -9.36
CA SER A 83 -5.65 19.46 -9.04
C SER A 83 -6.14 18.91 -7.69
N GLY A 84 -6.76 19.75 -6.86
CA GLY A 84 -7.25 19.39 -5.54
C GLY A 84 -8.72 18.96 -5.48
N ASP A 85 -9.47 19.05 -6.58
CA ASP A 85 -10.89 18.68 -6.63
C ASP A 85 -11.16 17.37 -7.43
N VAL A 86 -10.16 16.54 -7.53
CA VAL A 86 -10.22 15.22 -8.17
C VAL A 86 -9.67 14.13 -7.26
N LEU A 87 -10.13 12.91 -7.44
CA LEU A 87 -9.46 11.71 -6.94
C LEU A 87 -9.01 10.91 -8.16
N VAL A 88 -7.72 10.72 -8.27
CA VAL A 88 -7.09 9.93 -9.34
C VAL A 88 -6.62 8.61 -8.75
N ARG A 89 -6.86 7.50 -9.43
CA ARG A 89 -6.39 6.18 -9.05
C ARG A 89 -5.69 5.52 -10.23
N ALA A 90 -4.57 4.87 -9.97
CA ALA A 90 -3.92 3.95 -10.89
C ALA A 90 -4.23 2.52 -10.41
N THR A 91 -4.84 1.69 -11.25
CA THR A 91 -5.15 0.28 -10.91
C THR A 91 -4.13 -0.70 -11.48
N GLN A 92 -3.13 -0.18 -12.17
CA GLN A 92 -1.97 -0.92 -12.67
C GLN A 92 -0.69 -0.22 -12.20
N PRO A 93 0.43 -0.94 -12.12
CA PRO A 93 1.70 -0.37 -11.72
C PRO A 93 2.09 0.83 -12.58
N LEU A 94 2.63 1.87 -11.95
CA LEU A 94 3.16 3.04 -12.65
C LEU A 94 4.43 2.64 -13.41
N GLY A 95 4.52 3.04 -14.67
CA GLY A 95 5.78 2.95 -15.41
C GLY A 95 6.76 4.04 -14.98
N PRO A 96 8.03 3.96 -15.41
CA PRO A 96 9.02 4.98 -15.13
C PRO A 96 8.56 6.34 -15.69
N VAL A 97 8.78 7.40 -14.91
CA VAL A 97 8.50 8.77 -15.37
C VAL A 97 9.50 9.15 -16.48
N PRO A 98 9.04 9.59 -17.66
CA PRO A 98 9.93 9.97 -18.75
C PRO A 98 10.80 11.18 -18.40
N GLN A 99 12.00 11.23 -18.97
CA GLN A 99 12.88 12.40 -18.88
C GLN A 99 12.40 13.47 -19.87
N ALA A 100 11.73 14.50 -19.36
CA ALA A 100 11.26 15.66 -20.14
C ALA A 100 11.18 16.90 -19.25
N ASP A 101 11.11 18.11 -19.85
CA ASP A 101 10.90 19.34 -19.08
C ASP A 101 9.52 19.42 -18.44
N VAL A 102 8.52 18.87 -19.14
CA VAL A 102 7.13 18.79 -18.66
C VAL A 102 6.58 17.40 -18.94
N VAL A 103 6.12 16.72 -17.90
CA VAL A 103 5.41 15.43 -18.03
C VAL A 103 3.98 15.62 -17.58
N CYS A 104 3.03 15.39 -18.50
CA CYS A 104 1.59 15.51 -18.24
C CYS A 104 0.95 14.13 -18.21
N TYR A 105 0.22 13.82 -17.15
CA TYR A 105 -0.58 12.60 -17.10
C TYR A 105 -2.00 12.84 -17.60
N GLY A 106 -2.52 11.92 -18.37
CA GLY A 106 -3.85 12.00 -18.92
C GLY A 106 -4.56 10.66 -19.01
N LEU A 107 -5.85 10.72 -19.36
CA LEU A 107 -6.71 9.54 -19.53
C LEU A 107 -7.41 9.53 -20.87
N TRP A 108 -7.65 8.32 -21.37
CA TRP A 108 -8.55 8.08 -22.52
C TRP A 108 -9.99 8.17 -22.03
N LEU A 109 -10.62 9.33 -22.22
CA LEU A 109 -12.02 9.55 -21.85
C LEU A 109 -12.85 9.91 -23.09
N ASP A 110 -14.12 9.60 -23.04
CA ASP A 110 -15.04 9.95 -24.11
C ASP A 110 -15.15 11.46 -24.30
N ALA A 111 -15.48 11.91 -25.52
CA ALA A 111 -15.55 13.31 -25.87
C ALA A 111 -16.55 14.09 -25.00
N ASP A 112 -17.63 13.45 -24.56
CA ASP A 112 -18.62 14.06 -23.67
C ASP A 112 -18.09 14.38 -22.28
N VAL A 113 -17.08 13.68 -21.79
CA VAL A 113 -16.38 13.98 -20.55
C VAL A 113 -15.23 14.95 -20.80
N ALA A 114 -14.42 14.67 -21.82
CA ALA A 114 -13.21 15.42 -22.19
C ALA A 114 -13.49 16.91 -22.48
N LYS A 115 -14.67 17.24 -23.06
CA LYS A 115 -15.09 18.62 -23.37
C LYS A 115 -15.05 19.59 -22.18
N ASN A 116 -15.10 19.07 -20.96
CA ASN A 116 -15.10 19.88 -19.74
C ASN A 116 -13.68 20.15 -19.16
N HIS A 117 -12.66 19.52 -19.74
CA HIS A 117 -11.28 19.51 -19.25
C HIS A 117 -10.29 20.04 -20.29
N GLY A 118 -9.02 20.15 -19.89
CA GLY A 118 -7.93 20.28 -20.83
C GLY A 118 -7.73 18.98 -21.61
N VAL A 119 -7.20 19.09 -22.83
CA VAL A 119 -6.98 17.92 -23.69
C VAL A 119 -5.61 18.03 -24.36
N PHE A 120 -4.79 17.02 -24.17
CA PHE A 120 -3.50 16.86 -24.81
C PHE A 120 -3.64 16.13 -26.15
N VAL A 121 -3.27 16.77 -27.23
CA VAL A 121 -3.33 16.21 -28.58
C VAL A 121 -1.94 15.75 -29.00
N SER A 122 -1.81 14.55 -29.53
CA SER A 122 -0.56 13.96 -30.05
C SER A 122 -0.76 13.29 -31.40
N ASP A 123 0.32 13.20 -32.18
CA ASP A 123 0.30 12.46 -33.46
C ASP A 123 0.32 10.96 -33.21
N ARG A 124 -0.40 10.19 -34.02
CA ARG A 124 -0.47 8.72 -33.88
C ARG A 124 0.88 8.01 -33.99
N ARG A 125 1.87 8.63 -34.67
CA ARG A 125 3.22 8.08 -34.83
C ARG A 125 4.11 8.36 -33.62
N THR A 126 3.80 9.41 -32.86
CA THR A 126 4.55 9.87 -31.69
C THR A 126 3.59 10.17 -30.54
N PRO A 127 2.87 9.16 -30.03
CA PRO A 127 1.74 9.37 -29.10
C PRO A 127 2.13 9.96 -27.73
N GLN A 128 3.40 9.91 -27.39
CA GLN A 128 3.91 10.48 -26.14
C GLN A 128 4.37 11.95 -26.29
N VAL A 129 4.52 12.46 -27.50
CA VAL A 129 4.97 13.84 -27.74
C VAL A 129 3.74 14.74 -27.85
N LEU A 130 3.68 15.76 -27.00
CA LEU A 130 2.61 16.74 -27.09
C LEU A 130 2.71 17.53 -28.41
N LYS A 131 1.61 17.53 -29.18
CA LYS A 131 1.46 18.41 -30.34
C LYS A 131 0.92 19.77 -29.94
N GLN A 132 -0.20 19.77 -29.23
CA GLN A 132 -0.85 20.96 -28.69
C GLN A 132 -1.77 20.60 -27.52
N MET A 133 -2.05 21.56 -26.65
CA MET A 133 -3.07 21.47 -25.60
C MET A 133 -4.27 22.35 -25.95
N LEU A 134 -5.47 21.77 -25.82
CA LEU A 134 -6.75 22.48 -25.99
C LEU A 134 -7.44 22.61 -24.64
N GLN A 135 -8.08 23.72 -24.39
CA GLN A 135 -8.90 23.95 -23.22
C GLN A 135 -10.38 23.88 -23.57
N LYS A 136 -11.09 22.94 -22.93
CA LYS A 136 -12.53 22.71 -23.08
C LYS A 136 -12.98 22.70 -24.54
N PRO A 137 -12.41 21.85 -25.40
CA PRO A 137 -12.80 21.72 -26.80
C PRO A 137 -14.24 21.20 -26.91
N SER A 138 -14.93 21.53 -28.00
CA SER A 138 -16.27 20.97 -28.25
C SER A 138 -16.20 19.47 -28.63
N VAL A 139 -17.31 18.75 -28.45
CA VAL A 139 -17.41 17.33 -28.86
C VAL A 139 -17.10 17.16 -30.34
N GLU A 140 -17.58 18.10 -31.18
CA GLU A 140 -17.34 18.10 -32.63
C GLU A 140 -15.84 18.24 -32.96
N GLN A 141 -15.13 19.13 -32.25
CA GLN A 141 -13.68 19.27 -32.38
C GLN A 141 -12.94 17.99 -31.98
N LEU A 142 -13.33 17.36 -30.88
CA LEU A 142 -12.72 16.12 -30.42
C LEU A 142 -12.94 14.97 -31.40
N ASN A 143 -14.15 14.83 -31.92
CA ASN A 143 -14.50 13.79 -32.92
C ASN A 143 -13.73 14.00 -34.23
N GLU A 144 -13.49 15.23 -34.65
CA GLU A 144 -12.69 15.52 -35.84
C GLU A 144 -11.20 15.21 -35.59
N LEU A 145 -10.67 15.62 -34.44
CA LEU A 145 -9.28 15.34 -34.04
C LEU A 145 -8.99 13.85 -33.98
N GLN A 146 -9.90 13.02 -33.48
CA GLN A 146 -9.71 11.57 -33.37
C GLN A 146 -9.51 10.88 -34.72
N LYS A 147 -9.91 11.48 -35.84
CA LYS A 147 -9.68 10.88 -37.17
C LYS A 147 -8.19 10.77 -37.52
N GLN A 148 -7.36 11.70 -37.04
CA GLN A 148 -5.94 11.80 -37.42
C GLN A 148 -4.96 11.78 -36.22
N HIS A 149 -5.44 12.14 -35.02
CA HIS A 149 -4.64 12.29 -33.80
C HIS A 149 -5.15 11.38 -32.67
N TYR A 150 -4.32 11.22 -31.66
CA TYR A 150 -4.79 10.80 -30.35
C TYR A 150 -5.02 12.02 -29.46
N TYR A 151 -5.92 11.88 -28.49
CA TYR A 151 -6.01 12.82 -27.39
C TYR A 151 -6.12 12.13 -26.06
N LEU A 152 -5.53 12.72 -25.02
CA LEU A 152 -5.71 12.36 -23.63
C LEU A 152 -6.35 13.52 -22.89
N THR A 153 -7.31 13.21 -22.03
CA THR A 153 -7.90 14.22 -21.14
C THR A 153 -6.95 14.51 -20.00
N ASP A 154 -6.67 15.77 -19.75
CA ASP A 154 -5.88 16.24 -18.62
C ASP A 154 -6.57 15.88 -17.30
N ILE A 155 -5.87 15.17 -16.44
CA ILE A 155 -6.33 14.80 -15.09
C ILE A 155 -5.78 15.73 -14.01
N GLY A 156 -5.10 16.81 -14.41
CA GLY A 156 -4.53 17.79 -13.51
C GLY A 156 -3.29 17.29 -12.76
N VAL A 157 -2.46 16.44 -13.37
CA VAL A 157 -1.20 15.95 -12.80
C VAL A 157 -0.05 16.28 -13.75
N TRP A 158 0.79 17.23 -13.35
CA TRP A 158 1.90 17.75 -14.15
C TRP A 158 3.20 17.70 -13.35
N LEU A 159 4.25 17.12 -13.88
CA LEU A 159 5.60 17.17 -13.33
C LEU A 159 6.43 18.15 -14.15
N LEU A 160 7.15 19.03 -13.49
CA LEU A 160 7.88 20.12 -14.10
C LEU A 160 9.36 20.04 -13.72
N SER A 161 10.23 20.14 -14.73
CA SER A 161 11.66 20.36 -14.50
C SER A 161 11.92 21.73 -13.89
N ASP A 162 13.07 21.90 -13.25
CA ASP A 162 13.49 23.21 -12.72
C ASP A 162 13.56 24.28 -13.83
N ARG A 163 13.92 23.89 -15.06
CA ARG A 163 13.90 24.77 -16.22
C ARG A 163 12.48 25.23 -16.56
N ALA A 164 11.51 24.30 -16.56
CA ALA A 164 10.11 24.63 -16.82
C ALA A 164 9.54 25.56 -15.74
N VAL A 165 9.85 25.28 -14.45
CA VAL A 165 9.43 26.14 -13.33
C VAL A 165 9.99 27.56 -13.45
N LYS A 166 11.28 27.70 -13.80
CA LYS A 166 11.90 29.03 -14.00
C LYS A 166 11.21 29.81 -15.10
N LEU A 167 10.92 29.18 -16.24
CA LEU A 167 10.21 29.83 -17.34
C LEU A 167 8.77 30.19 -16.95
N LEU A 168 8.05 29.31 -16.26
CA LEU A 168 6.70 29.59 -15.77
C LEU A 168 6.72 30.81 -14.83
N MET A 169 7.64 30.84 -13.87
CA MET A 169 7.77 31.95 -12.91
C MET A 169 8.13 33.27 -13.59
N SER A 170 8.97 33.24 -14.64
CA SER A 170 9.32 34.48 -15.39
C SER A 170 8.11 35.11 -16.09
N ARG A 171 7.10 34.31 -16.44
CA ARG A 171 5.85 34.81 -17.05
C ARG A 171 4.90 35.41 -16.02
N CYS A 172 5.06 35.09 -14.77
CA CYS A 172 4.28 35.65 -13.66
C CYS A 172 4.85 36.96 -13.12
N THR A 173 6.10 37.35 -13.51
CA THR A 173 6.75 38.59 -13.08
C THR A 173 6.72 39.61 -14.22
N GLU A 174 6.37 40.89 -13.96
CA GLU A 174 6.50 41.94 -14.96
C GLU A 174 7.97 42.23 -15.22
N ASN A 175 8.36 42.30 -16.50
CA ASN A 175 9.68 42.74 -16.94
C ASN A 175 9.96 44.19 -16.57
N LYS A 176 10.52 44.45 -15.40
CA LYS A 176 11.35 45.62 -15.16
C LYS A 176 12.79 45.19 -15.24
N GLY A 177 13.55 45.82 -16.14
CA GLY A 177 14.90 45.46 -16.53
C GLY A 177 15.83 45.07 -15.39
N CYS A 178 16.82 44.30 -15.76
CA CYS A 178 17.85 43.64 -14.93
C CYS A 178 18.68 44.54 -14.04
N ASP A 179 18.09 45.14 -13.00
CA ASP A 179 18.84 45.92 -11.99
C ASP A 179 18.30 45.70 -10.56
N ALA A 180 17.62 44.62 -10.29
CA ALA A 180 17.24 44.24 -8.93
C ALA A 180 18.39 43.42 -8.32
N GLN A 181 19.06 43.99 -7.33
CA GLN A 181 20.06 43.30 -6.51
C GLN A 181 19.52 42.01 -5.88
N PRO A 182 20.35 40.96 -5.73
CA PRO A 182 19.91 39.61 -5.36
C PRO A 182 19.62 39.41 -3.84
N ASN A 183 19.27 40.44 -3.10
CA ASN A 183 19.17 40.40 -1.63
C ASN A 183 17.80 40.77 -1.06
N SER A 184 16.69 40.48 -1.78
CA SER A 184 15.38 40.63 -1.15
C SER A 184 14.69 39.25 -1.04
N PRO A 185 14.42 38.74 0.16
CA PRO A 185 13.55 37.58 0.30
C PRO A 185 12.16 37.94 -0.23
N PHE A 186 11.53 37.05 -0.97
CA PHE A 186 10.19 37.19 -1.54
C PHE A 186 9.22 37.80 -0.50
N SER A 187 8.98 39.09 -0.61
CA SER A 187 7.90 39.77 0.10
C SER A 187 6.61 39.52 -0.70
N ILE A 188 5.72 38.70 -0.15
CA ILE A 188 4.38 38.41 -0.72
C ILE A 188 3.48 39.66 -0.78
N LEU A 189 3.97 40.80 -0.32
CA LEU A 189 3.21 42.10 -0.21
C LEU A 189 3.42 43.07 -1.37
N ASP A 190 4.26 42.77 -2.35
CA ASP A 190 4.42 43.61 -3.53
C ASP A 190 3.53 43.16 -4.68
N SER A 191 2.55 44.00 -5.02
CA SER A 191 1.51 43.92 -6.04
C SER A 191 1.99 43.87 -7.50
N GLN A 192 3.04 43.10 -7.83
CA GLN A 192 3.69 43.11 -9.15
C GLN A 192 3.58 41.78 -9.91
N PHE A 193 2.73 40.81 -9.46
CA PHE A 193 2.54 39.58 -10.21
C PHE A 193 1.44 39.76 -11.26
N LYS A 194 1.79 39.40 -12.49
CA LYS A 194 0.82 39.26 -13.58
C LYS A 194 0.08 37.93 -13.43
N TYR A 195 -1.25 37.95 -13.59
CA TYR A 195 -2.02 36.72 -13.69
C TYR A 195 -1.56 35.94 -14.93
N TYR A 196 -1.17 34.70 -14.72
CA TYR A 196 -0.76 33.75 -15.76
C TYR A 196 -1.31 32.38 -15.41
N ASP A 197 -2.19 31.85 -16.26
CA ASP A 197 -2.92 30.63 -15.99
C ASP A 197 -2.14 29.39 -16.47
N LEU A 198 -2.01 28.38 -15.59
CA LEU A 198 -1.27 27.16 -15.90
C LEU A 198 -1.83 26.42 -17.12
N TYR A 199 -3.14 26.40 -17.29
CA TYR A 199 -3.81 25.64 -18.34
C TYR A 199 -4.04 26.46 -19.60
N SER A 200 -4.58 27.68 -19.43
CA SER A 200 -5.00 28.54 -20.54
C SER A 200 -3.85 29.29 -21.20
N ASP A 201 -2.80 29.60 -20.43
CA ASP A 201 -1.63 30.36 -20.95
C ASP A 201 -0.43 29.41 -21.12
N PHE A 202 0.11 28.84 -20.02
CA PHE A 202 1.30 27.99 -20.10
C PHE A 202 1.03 26.71 -20.92
N GLY A 203 -0.01 25.95 -20.58
CA GLY A 203 -0.33 24.67 -21.25
C GLY A 203 -0.57 24.83 -22.75
N ARG A 204 -1.28 25.88 -23.18
CA ARG A 204 -1.55 26.16 -24.61
C ARG A 204 -0.33 26.68 -25.36
N SER A 205 0.73 27.07 -24.66
CA SER A 205 2.02 27.46 -25.25
C SER A 205 2.99 26.29 -25.39
N LEU A 206 2.64 25.09 -24.90
CA LEU A 206 3.46 23.89 -24.94
C LEU A 206 3.19 23.04 -26.19
N GLY A 207 4.18 22.24 -26.58
CA GLY A 207 4.06 21.25 -27.65
C GLY A 207 4.75 21.68 -28.97
N THR A 208 4.71 20.77 -29.96
CA THR A 208 5.36 21.00 -31.27
C THR A 208 4.61 21.99 -32.15
N HIS A 209 3.29 22.13 -31.96
CA HIS A 209 2.41 23.08 -32.67
C HIS A 209 1.48 23.75 -31.66
N PRO A 210 2.00 24.57 -30.77
CA PRO A 210 1.20 25.17 -29.70
C PRO A 210 0.11 26.07 -30.22
N VAL A 211 -0.96 26.25 -29.43
CA VAL A 211 -2.07 27.17 -29.75
C VAL A 211 -1.68 28.62 -29.54
N LEU A 212 -0.83 28.89 -28.54
CA LEU A 212 -0.26 30.19 -28.24
C LEU A 212 1.21 30.17 -28.57
N ASP A 213 1.71 31.23 -29.23
CA ASP A 213 3.12 31.29 -29.63
C ASP A 213 3.96 31.96 -28.52
N ASP A 214 4.77 31.13 -27.85
CA ASP A 214 5.84 31.57 -26.95
C ASP A 214 7.13 30.84 -27.33
N PRO A 215 8.11 31.51 -27.96
CA PRO A 215 9.32 30.90 -28.49
C PRO A 215 10.18 30.19 -27.44
N GLU A 216 10.17 30.63 -26.17
CA GLU A 216 10.95 30.03 -25.09
C GLU A 216 10.25 28.78 -24.54
N LEU A 217 8.94 28.87 -24.32
CA LEU A 217 8.15 27.72 -23.84
C LEU A 217 8.07 26.61 -24.87
N ARG A 218 8.07 26.94 -26.15
CA ARG A 218 8.09 25.97 -27.24
C ARG A 218 9.36 25.11 -27.28
N GLN A 219 10.44 25.55 -26.63
CA GLN A 219 11.70 24.80 -26.53
C GLN A 219 11.67 23.75 -25.41
N LEU A 220 10.66 23.75 -24.55
CA LEU A 220 10.51 22.74 -23.52
C LEU A 220 10.12 21.40 -24.16
N SER A 221 10.79 20.33 -23.74
CA SER A 221 10.39 18.97 -24.08
C SER A 221 9.15 18.61 -23.26
N VAL A 222 8.09 18.15 -23.94
CA VAL A 222 6.82 17.81 -23.28
C VAL A 222 6.41 16.39 -23.63
N THR A 223 6.25 15.57 -22.62
CA THR A 223 5.78 14.19 -22.75
C THR A 223 4.40 14.03 -22.13
N VAL A 224 3.51 13.34 -22.84
CA VAL A 224 2.16 13.01 -22.35
C VAL A 224 2.11 11.52 -22.06
N VAL A 225 1.71 11.17 -20.85
CA VAL A 225 1.70 9.79 -20.36
C VAL A 225 0.26 9.38 -19.99
N PRO A 226 -0.27 8.29 -20.57
CA PRO A 226 -1.52 7.75 -20.09
C PRO A 226 -1.30 7.12 -18.70
N LEU A 227 -2.17 7.43 -17.74
CA LEU A 227 -2.11 6.83 -16.42
C LEU A 227 -2.48 5.34 -16.50
N PRO A 228 -1.62 4.40 -16.07
CA PRO A 228 -1.88 2.98 -16.19
C PRO A 228 -3.12 2.53 -15.39
N GLY A 229 -4.10 1.93 -16.07
CA GLY A 229 -5.37 1.56 -15.44
C GLY A 229 -6.05 2.74 -14.75
N GLY A 230 -5.90 3.95 -15.30
CA GLY A 230 -6.29 5.19 -14.64
C GLY A 230 -7.80 5.33 -14.48
N GLU A 231 -8.20 5.78 -13.30
CA GLU A 231 -9.56 6.16 -12.96
C GLU A 231 -9.59 7.61 -12.47
N PHE A 232 -10.64 8.31 -12.86
CA PHE A 232 -10.80 9.73 -12.57
C PHE A 232 -12.18 10.02 -11.98
N TYR A 233 -12.17 10.64 -10.80
CA TYR A 233 -13.36 10.99 -10.04
C TYR A 233 -13.31 12.48 -9.71
N HIS A 234 -14.21 13.26 -10.30
CA HIS A 234 -14.26 14.71 -10.13
C HIS A 234 -15.24 15.10 -9.02
N PHE A 235 -14.82 16.03 -8.16
CA PHE A 235 -15.57 16.57 -7.02
C PHE A 235 -15.83 18.07 -7.21
N GLY A 236 -16.01 18.49 -8.43
CA GLY A 236 -16.13 19.89 -8.81
C GLY A 236 -17.48 20.53 -8.50
N THR A 237 -18.54 19.72 -8.44
CA THR A 237 -19.94 20.16 -8.18
C THR A 237 -20.62 19.26 -7.13
N SER A 238 -21.74 19.72 -6.56
CA SER A 238 -22.53 18.93 -5.60
C SER A 238 -23.00 17.60 -6.19
N GLY A 239 -23.47 17.56 -7.43
CA GLY A 239 -23.89 16.34 -8.13
C GLY A 239 -22.72 15.40 -8.44
N GLU A 240 -21.58 15.94 -8.90
CA GLU A 240 -20.37 15.15 -9.17
C GLU A 240 -19.78 14.55 -7.89
N MET A 241 -19.83 15.25 -6.77
CA MET A 241 -19.41 14.72 -5.46
C MET A 241 -20.19 13.44 -5.13
N ILE A 242 -21.50 13.43 -5.27
CA ILE A 242 -22.34 12.26 -5.00
C ILE A 242 -22.08 11.15 -6.03
N SER A 243 -22.12 11.46 -7.32
CA SER A 243 -21.96 10.47 -8.37
C SER A 243 -20.55 9.84 -8.39
N SER A 244 -19.50 10.62 -8.16
CA SER A 244 -18.13 10.13 -8.00
C SER A 244 -18.01 9.18 -6.79
N THR A 245 -18.65 9.54 -5.67
CA THR A 245 -18.65 8.70 -4.47
C THR A 245 -19.43 7.40 -4.68
N VAL A 246 -20.56 7.42 -5.38
CA VAL A 246 -21.31 6.20 -5.78
C VAL A 246 -20.44 5.27 -6.63
N ARG A 247 -19.74 5.83 -7.63
CA ARG A 247 -18.82 5.06 -8.47
C ARG A 247 -17.70 4.44 -7.63
N LEU A 248 -17.08 5.20 -6.73
CA LEU A 248 -16.03 4.74 -5.84
C LEU A 248 -16.51 3.61 -4.91
N GLN A 249 -17.68 3.75 -4.29
CA GLN A 249 -18.25 2.70 -3.42
C GLN A 249 -18.57 1.41 -4.16
N ASN A 250 -18.80 1.48 -5.47
CA ASN A 250 -19.14 0.37 -6.32
C ASN A 250 -17.94 -0.20 -7.11
N VAL A 251 -16.72 0.28 -6.85
CA VAL A 251 -15.51 -0.32 -7.39
C VAL A 251 -15.44 -1.80 -7.04
N VAL A 252 -15.13 -2.60 -8.03
CA VAL A 252 -14.96 -4.05 -7.90
C VAL A 252 -13.48 -4.35 -8.01
N SER A 253 -12.85 -4.64 -6.88
CA SER A 253 -11.43 -5.03 -6.81
C SER A 253 -11.24 -6.53 -7.10
N ASP A 254 -12.25 -7.36 -6.87
CA ASP A 254 -12.22 -8.80 -7.12
C ASP A 254 -13.53 -9.24 -7.82
N GLN A 255 -13.41 -9.69 -9.07
CA GLN A 255 -14.55 -10.12 -9.87
C GLN A 255 -15.26 -11.36 -9.29
N ARG A 256 -14.58 -12.18 -8.48
CA ARG A 256 -15.19 -13.35 -7.83
C ARG A 256 -16.32 -12.93 -6.88
N LEU A 257 -16.25 -11.76 -6.27
CA LEU A 257 -17.29 -11.22 -5.40
C LEU A 257 -18.58 -10.87 -6.15
N ILE A 258 -18.50 -10.60 -7.46
CA ILE A 258 -19.68 -10.34 -8.29
C ILE A 258 -20.43 -11.63 -8.61
N MET A 259 -19.72 -12.70 -8.89
CA MET A 259 -20.31 -13.96 -9.33
C MET A 259 -21.16 -14.66 -8.26
N HIS A 260 -20.96 -14.32 -7.00
CA HIS A 260 -21.75 -14.87 -5.89
C HIS A 260 -23.04 -14.11 -5.60
N HIS A 261 -23.38 -13.08 -6.37
CA HIS A 261 -24.56 -12.21 -6.20
C HIS A 261 -24.73 -11.56 -4.82
N ASP A 262 -23.70 -11.61 -3.97
CA ASP A 262 -23.78 -11.16 -2.59
C ASP A 262 -23.58 -9.65 -2.44
N ARG A 263 -23.12 -9.00 -3.51
CA ARG A 263 -22.80 -7.58 -3.49
C ARG A 263 -23.93 -6.75 -4.08
N LYS A 264 -24.75 -6.16 -3.20
CA LYS A 264 -25.70 -5.12 -3.61
C LYS A 264 -24.99 -3.81 -3.95
N PRO A 265 -25.43 -3.07 -5.00
CA PRO A 265 -24.94 -1.73 -5.24
C PRO A 265 -25.11 -0.83 -4.01
N HIS A 266 -24.14 0.05 -3.76
CA HIS A 266 -24.28 1.06 -2.72
C HIS A 266 -25.31 2.09 -3.19
N PRO A 267 -26.31 2.46 -2.36
CA PRO A 267 -27.26 3.50 -2.70
C PRO A 267 -26.55 4.85 -2.82
N SER A 268 -27.17 5.80 -3.53
CA SER A 268 -26.66 7.18 -3.66
C SER A 268 -26.96 8.03 -2.42
N ILE A 269 -26.83 7.44 -1.24
CA ILE A 269 -27.07 8.07 0.06
C ILE A 269 -25.79 7.99 0.88
N PHE A 270 -25.25 9.12 1.28
CA PHE A 270 -24.04 9.22 2.08
C PHE A 270 -24.32 10.01 3.36
N VAL A 271 -24.07 9.36 4.50
CA VAL A 271 -24.20 9.96 5.83
C VAL A 271 -22.88 9.75 6.55
N GLN A 272 -22.16 10.84 6.80
CA GLN A 272 -20.85 10.78 7.44
C GLN A 272 -20.64 11.93 8.42
N ASN A 273 -19.90 11.68 9.49
CA ASN A 273 -19.73 12.65 10.57
C ASN A 273 -21.06 13.30 10.97
N ALA A 274 -22.11 12.53 11.09
CA ALA A 274 -23.48 13.02 11.24
C ALA A 274 -24.31 12.08 12.11
N LYS A 275 -25.48 12.55 12.52
CA LYS A 275 -26.47 11.82 13.28
C LYS A 275 -27.82 11.91 12.54
N THR A 276 -28.41 10.76 12.23
CA THR A 276 -29.71 10.72 11.55
C THR A 276 -30.71 9.93 12.37
N HIS A 277 -31.93 10.44 12.50
CA HIS A 277 -33.04 9.80 13.21
C HIS A 277 -34.19 9.42 12.27
N ILE A 278 -34.06 9.68 10.97
CA ILE A 278 -35.03 9.28 9.95
C ILE A 278 -34.63 7.94 9.32
N ALA A 279 -35.61 7.20 8.83
CA ALA A 279 -35.38 6.03 7.97
C ALA A 279 -35.39 6.43 6.49
N PHE A 280 -34.44 5.93 5.73
CA PHE A 280 -34.42 6.14 4.28
C PHE A 280 -35.24 5.07 3.58
N SER A 281 -35.92 5.46 2.50
CA SER A 281 -36.72 4.60 1.63
C SER A 281 -36.15 4.55 0.21
N SER A 282 -36.76 3.79 -0.68
CA SER A 282 -36.40 3.75 -2.10
C SER A 282 -36.63 5.08 -2.85
N GLU A 283 -37.37 6.01 -2.30
CA GLU A 283 -37.58 7.35 -2.87
C GLU A 283 -36.41 8.29 -2.57
N ASN A 284 -35.60 7.94 -1.56
CA ASN A 284 -34.44 8.72 -1.20
C ASN A 284 -33.25 8.35 -2.09
N THR A 285 -32.84 9.27 -2.95
CA THR A 285 -31.69 9.13 -3.85
C THR A 285 -30.87 10.41 -3.90
N ASP A 286 -29.59 10.29 -4.20
CA ASP A 286 -28.67 11.39 -4.38
C ASP A 286 -28.62 12.33 -3.15
N ILE A 287 -28.41 11.74 -1.98
CA ILE A 287 -28.38 12.44 -0.70
C ILE A 287 -26.96 12.43 -0.14
N TRP A 288 -26.51 13.61 0.29
CA TRP A 288 -25.27 13.81 1.01
C TRP A 288 -25.55 14.54 2.32
N ILE A 289 -25.27 13.88 3.44
CA ILE A 289 -25.42 14.45 4.79
C ILE A 289 -24.04 14.37 5.46
N GLU A 290 -23.48 15.52 5.81
CA GLU A 290 -22.18 15.60 6.47
C GLU A 290 -22.18 16.67 7.57
N ASN A 291 -21.51 16.38 8.69
CA ASN A 291 -21.41 17.33 9.82
C ASN A 291 -22.77 17.83 10.29
N SER A 292 -23.78 17.00 10.34
CA SER A 292 -25.19 17.39 10.51
C SER A 292 -25.98 16.46 11.40
N CYS A 293 -26.95 17.02 12.12
CA CYS A 293 -27.99 16.26 12.81
C CYS A 293 -29.31 16.36 12.03
N ILE A 294 -29.84 15.22 11.60
CA ILE A 294 -31.17 15.11 11.00
C ILE A 294 -32.14 14.55 12.04
N GLY A 295 -32.97 15.39 12.61
CA GLY A 295 -33.96 15.08 13.65
C GLY A 295 -35.07 14.16 13.14
N ARG A 296 -35.92 13.67 14.04
CA ARG A 296 -37.01 12.74 13.71
C ARG A 296 -38.12 13.35 12.86
N GLN A 297 -38.26 14.66 12.89
CA GLN A 297 -39.33 15.38 12.20
C GLN A 297 -38.86 15.96 10.85
N TRP A 298 -37.62 15.66 10.46
CA TRP A 298 -37.14 16.01 9.13
C TRP A 298 -37.76 15.13 8.03
N SER A 299 -38.08 15.74 6.89
CA SER A 299 -38.52 15.04 5.68
C SER A 299 -37.58 15.35 4.51
N LEU A 300 -36.94 14.31 3.98
CA LEU A 300 -36.06 14.37 2.83
C LEU A 300 -36.63 13.51 1.71
N THR A 301 -36.46 13.99 0.49
CA THR A 301 -36.85 13.28 -0.74
C THR A 301 -35.62 12.81 -1.51
N HIS A 302 -35.18 13.55 -2.54
CA HIS A 302 -34.02 13.23 -3.36
C HIS A 302 -33.23 14.48 -3.74
N SER A 303 -31.95 14.27 -4.09
CA SER A 303 -31.04 15.31 -4.58
C SER A 303 -30.79 16.41 -3.51
N HIS A 304 -30.32 15.97 -2.34
CA HIS A 304 -30.03 16.87 -1.22
C HIS A 304 -28.55 16.86 -0.84
N VAL A 305 -27.99 18.02 -0.55
CA VAL A 305 -26.75 18.21 0.19
C VAL A 305 -27.08 18.96 1.48
N VAL A 306 -26.84 18.33 2.63
CA VAL A 306 -27.12 18.91 3.95
C VAL A 306 -25.85 18.89 4.76
N THR A 307 -25.32 20.09 5.10
CA THR A 307 -24.06 20.23 5.81
C THR A 307 -24.15 21.24 6.95
N GLY A 308 -23.42 20.98 8.03
CA GLY A 308 -23.24 21.92 9.15
C GLY A 308 -24.45 22.08 10.09
N VAL A 309 -25.50 21.29 9.95
CA VAL A 309 -26.70 21.36 10.78
C VAL A 309 -26.39 20.93 12.22
N PRO A 310 -26.56 21.81 13.24
CA PRO A 310 -26.29 21.46 14.63
C PRO A 310 -27.31 20.43 15.17
N GLU A 311 -27.09 19.92 16.39
CA GLU A 311 -28.07 19.06 17.05
C GLU A 311 -29.41 19.78 17.21
N ASN A 312 -30.51 19.11 16.83
CA ASN A 312 -31.85 19.71 16.77
C ASN A 312 -32.97 18.67 16.82
N ASP A 313 -34.19 19.18 17.09
CA ASP A 313 -35.46 18.44 17.01
C ASP A 313 -36.43 19.08 16.00
N TRP A 314 -35.92 19.82 15.04
CA TRP A 314 -36.68 20.64 14.08
C TRP A 314 -37.58 19.83 13.16
N ALA A 315 -38.72 20.46 12.77
CA ALA A 315 -39.65 19.95 11.80
C ALA A 315 -39.42 20.57 10.42
N VAL A 316 -38.34 20.16 9.74
CA VAL A 316 -37.92 20.69 8.44
C VAL A 316 -38.26 19.72 7.33
N SER A 317 -38.83 20.24 6.22
CA SER A 317 -39.09 19.49 5.00
C SER A 317 -38.38 20.14 3.83
N LEU A 318 -37.48 19.39 3.15
CA LEU A 318 -36.78 19.88 1.97
C LEU A 318 -37.49 19.46 0.70
N SER A 319 -37.71 20.42 -0.20
CA SER A 319 -38.21 20.16 -1.55
C SER A 319 -37.18 19.41 -2.38
N PRO A 320 -37.58 18.57 -3.37
CA PRO A 320 -36.66 17.89 -4.26
C PRO A 320 -35.59 18.81 -4.85
N GLY A 321 -34.32 18.42 -4.73
CA GLY A 321 -33.17 19.20 -5.19
C GLY A 321 -32.72 20.32 -4.28
N GLN A 322 -33.40 20.63 -3.20
CA GLN A 322 -33.06 21.67 -2.24
C GLN A 322 -31.91 21.21 -1.32
N CYS A 323 -30.90 22.06 -1.19
CA CYS A 323 -29.72 21.85 -0.35
C CYS A 323 -29.66 22.87 0.77
N VAL A 324 -29.06 22.49 1.90
CA VAL A 324 -28.90 23.32 3.09
C VAL A 324 -27.47 23.22 3.60
N ASP A 325 -26.86 24.38 3.80
CA ASP A 325 -25.54 24.50 4.39
C ASP A 325 -25.60 25.53 5.53
N ILE A 326 -25.28 25.13 6.74
CA ILE A 326 -25.24 25.98 7.93
C ILE A 326 -23.79 26.18 8.34
N VAL A 327 -23.28 27.38 8.13
CA VAL A 327 -21.88 27.73 8.37
C VAL A 327 -21.78 28.56 9.66
N PRO A 328 -21.02 28.08 10.67
CA PRO A 328 -20.79 28.89 11.88
C PRO A 328 -19.94 30.11 11.59
N ILE A 329 -20.36 31.27 12.10
CA ILE A 329 -19.67 32.52 12.04
C ILE A 329 -19.44 33.05 13.46
N GLY A 330 -18.39 33.82 13.67
CA GLY A 330 -18.08 34.35 14.99
C GLY A 330 -18.11 33.31 16.09
N GLN A 331 -18.64 33.68 17.28
CA GLN A 331 -18.69 32.77 18.43
C GLN A 331 -20.01 32.00 18.58
N LYS A 332 -21.14 32.55 18.13
CA LYS A 332 -22.48 32.00 18.39
C LYS A 332 -23.41 31.99 17.17
N GLU A 333 -23.10 32.75 16.14
CA GLU A 333 -23.96 32.96 14.98
C GLU A 333 -23.72 31.94 13.91
N TYR A 334 -24.66 31.81 12.98
CA TYR A 334 -24.62 30.94 11.81
C TYR A 334 -25.12 31.65 10.58
N VAL A 335 -24.53 31.37 9.43
CA VAL A 335 -25.14 31.71 8.14
C VAL A 335 -25.86 30.49 7.61
N VAL A 336 -27.09 30.66 7.15
CA VAL A 336 -27.84 29.61 6.49
C VAL A 336 -27.86 29.87 5.00
N ARG A 337 -27.31 28.91 4.26
CA ARG A 337 -27.32 28.95 2.79
C ARG A 337 -28.25 27.84 2.29
N THR A 338 -29.38 28.24 1.72
CA THR A 338 -30.28 27.38 0.96
C THR A 338 -30.07 27.56 -0.53
N TYR A 339 -29.96 26.49 -1.29
CA TYR A 339 -29.69 26.50 -2.72
C TYR A 339 -30.20 25.24 -3.38
N MET A 340 -30.27 25.21 -4.72
CA MET A 340 -30.62 24.02 -5.49
C MET A 340 -29.34 23.25 -5.86
N MET A 341 -29.43 21.92 -6.00
CA MET A 341 -28.31 21.00 -6.30
C MET A 341 -27.41 21.49 -7.45
N ASN A 342 -27.98 22.13 -8.44
CA ASN A 342 -27.29 22.61 -9.64
C ASN A 342 -26.92 24.10 -9.59
N ASP A 343 -27.17 24.78 -8.48
CA ASP A 343 -26.86 26.19 -8.36
C ASP A 343 -25.36 26.48 -8.41
N ARG A 344 -25.02 27.59 -9.00
CA ARG A 344 -23.66 28.10 -9.15
C ARG A 344 -23.59 29.52 -8.60
N PHE A 345 -22.58 29.75 -7.77
CA PHE A 345 -22.32 31.10 -7.22
C PHE A 345 -21.12 31.71 -7.94
N ASP A 346 -21.30 32.01 -9.24
CA ASP A 346 -20.28 32.58 -10.10
C ASP A 346 -20.71 33.99 -10.59
N GLY A 347 -19.73 34.77 -11.04
CA GLY A 347 -19.97 36.16 -11.51
C GLY A 347 -20.65 37.02 -10.45
N ALA A 348 -21.66 37.78 -10.84
CA ALA A 348 -22.39 38.70 -9.96
C ALA A 348 -23.11 37.96 -8.79
N LYS A 349 -23.52 36.70 -8.97
CA LYS A 349 -24.19 35.92 -7.91
C LYS A 349 -23.29 35.65 -6.71
N GLN A 350 -21.99 35.58 -6.89
CA GLN A 350 -21.03 35.33 -5.81
C GLN A 350 -21.00 36.45 -4.77
N GLN A 351 -21.21 37.68 -5.20
CA GLN A 351 -21.20 38.89 -4.36
C GLN A 351 -22.59 39.33 -3.91
N GLN A 352 -23.64 38.67 -4.38
CA GLN A 352 -25.00 38.96 -3.99
C GLN A 352 -25.24 38.58 -2.53
N LYS A 353 -25.64 39.58 -1.71
CA LYS A 353 -25.99 39.40 -0.29
C LYS A 353 -27.39 38.83 -0.17
N GLN A 354 -27.47 37.50 0.05
CA GLN A 354 -28.76 36.81 0.04
C GLN A 354 -28.89 35.76 1.16
N PHE A 355 -27.83 35.56 1.95
CA PHE A 355 -27.81 34.54 2.99
C PHE A 355 -27.84 35.17 4.38
N PRO A 356 -28.88 34.86 5.23
CA PRO A 356 -29.03 35.48 6.53
C PRO A 356 -28.04 34.96 7.56
N VAL A 357 -27.58 35.87 8.41
CA VAL A 357 -26.86 35.56 9.66
C VAL A 357 -27.87 35.43 10.80
N LEU A 358 -27.98 34.26 11.37
CA LEU A 358 -29.03 33.91 12.35
C LEU A 358 -28.41 33.40 13.67
N ALA A 359 -29.13 33.61 14.76
CA ALA A 359 -28.85 32.92 16.00
C ALA A 359 -29.34 31.48 15.95
N ALA A 360 -28.87 30.63 16.90
CA ALA A 360 -29.19 29.19 16.89
C ALA A 360 -30.70 28.90 17.01
N ASP A 361 -31.43 29.72 17.75
CA ASP A 361 -32.87 29.59 17.97
C ASP A 361 -33.72 30.11 16.82
N GLU A 362 -33.15 30.86 15.86
CA GLU A 362 -33.83 31.37 14.66
C GLU A 362 -33.72 30.41 13.46
N LEU A 363 -32.84 29.40 13.53
CA LEU A 363 -32.51 28.51 12.41
C LEU A 363 -33.75 27.72 11.93
N GLU A 364 -34.51 27.12 12.84
CA GLU A 364 -35.70 26.33 12.52
C GLU A 364 -36.78 27.20 11.83
N ALA A 365 -37.07 28.36 12.40
CA ALA A 365 -38.08 29.29 11.85
C ALA A 365 -37.72 29.68 10.41
N TYR A 366 -36.47 30.02 10.14
CA TYR A 366 -36.02 30.34 8.79
C TYR A 366 -36.12 29.13 7.84
N LEU A 367 -35.68 27.93 8.26
CA LEU A 367 -35.70 26.74 7.39
C LEU A 367 -37.14 26.27 7.07
N THR A 368 -38.07 26.52 7.94
CA THR A 368 -39.48 26.09 7.78
C THR A 368 -40.34 27.15 7.05
N THR A 369 -40.11 28.42 7.32
CA THR A 369 -40.98 29.51 6.83
C THR A 369 -40.33 30.38 5.76
N GLY A 370 -39.01 30.37 5.66
CA GLY A 370 -38.23 31.29 4.82
C GLY A 370 -38.21 32.75 5.35
N GLN A 371 -38.77 33.01 6.52
CA GLN A 371 -38.83 34.38 7.09
C GLN A 371 -37.47 34.77 7.67
N VAL A 372 -37.00 35.93 7.23
CA VAL A 372 -35.76 36.53 7.72
C VAL A 372 -36.07 37.57 8.76
N PRO A 373 -35.42 37.61 9.95
CA PRO A 373 -35.58 38.67 10.91
C PRO A 373 -35.30 40.06 10.32
N VAL A 374 -36.10 41.09 10.72
CA VAL A 374 -36.03 42.44 10.12
C VAL A 374 -34.65 43.11 10.22
N SER A 375 -33.90 42.77 11.28
CA SER A 375 -32.54 43.34 11.52
C SER A 375 -31.39 42.38 11.13
N CYS A 376 -31.65 41.35 10.33
CA CYS A 376 -30.69 40.33 9.99
C CYS A 376 -29.61 40.88 9.03
N THR A 377 -28.34 40.55 9.31
CA THR A 377 -27.23 40.77 8.41
C THR A 377 -27.26 39.73 7.28
N MET A 378 -27.13 40.19 6.04
CA MET A 378 -27.10 39.30 4.89
C MET A 378 -25.68 39.21 4.34
N LEU A 379 -25.17 37.99 4.09
CA LEU A 379 -23.86 37.75 3.50
C LEU A 379 -23.99 37.20 2.10
N SER A 380 -22.94 37.45 1.31
CA SER A 380 -22.74 36.82 0.01
C SER A 380 -22.02 35.46 0.16
N ALA A 381 -22.00 34.66 -0.90
CA ALA A 381 -21.28 33.41 -0.93
C ALA A 381 -19.76 33.58 -0.69
N GLU A 382 -19.19 34.68 -1.16
CA GLU A 382 -17.79 35.04 -0.93
C GLU A 382 -17.52 35.41 0.53
N GLU A 383 -18.37 36.25 1.10
CA GLU A 383 -18.27 36.67 2.51
C GLU A 383 -18.44 35.49 3.47
N ILE A 384 -19.31 34.53 3.18
CA ILE A 384 -19.44 33.28 3.97
C ILE A 384 -18.09 32.55 4.04
N SER A 385 -17.44 32.34 2.89
CA SER A 385 -16.16 31.65 2.85
C SER A 385 -15.06 32.39 3.62
N ALA A 386 -15.06 33.71 3.58
CA ALA A 386 -14.07 34.52 4.28
C ALA A 386 -14.30 34.62 5.80
N GLN A 387 -15.56 34.55 6.27
CA GLN A 387 -15.95 34.75 7.67
C GLN A 387 -16.24 33.46 8.43
N ALA A 388 -16.23 32.30 7.77
CA ALA A 388 -16.52 31.03 8.38
C ALA A 388 -15.60 30.73 9.57
N ASN A 389 -16.19 30.34 10.71
CA ASN A 389 -15.43 29.85 11.86
C ASN A 389 -15.11 28.35 11.70
N LEU A 390 -13.96 28.08 11.06
CA LEU A 390 -13.52 26.71 10.79
C LEU A 390 -13.30 25.89 12.06
N ASN A 391 -12.88 26.51 13.17
CA ASN A 391 -12.71 25.81 14.43
C ASN A 391 -14.04 25.25 14.95
N ARG A 392 -15.13 26.03 14.89
CA ARG A 392 -16.47 25.57 15.27
C ARG A 392 -16.97 24.47 14.33
N LEU A 393 -16.77 24.64 13.03
CA LEU A 393 -17.17 23.68 12.01
C LEU A 393 -16.47 22.32 12.21
N PHE A 394 -15.15 22.33 12.40
CA PHE A 394 -14.40 21.10 12.63
C PHE A 394 -14.67 20.48 14.00
N SER A 395 -14.91 21.29 15.04
CA SER A 395 -15.29 20.79 16.38
C SER A 395 -16.65 20.08 16.36
N GLN A 396 -17.64 20.59 15.63
CA GLN A 396 -18.92 19.93 15.44
C GLN A 396 -18.76 18.59 14.68
N ARG A 397 -17.97 18.59 13.60
CA ARG A 397 -17.67 17.38 12.83
C ARG A 397 -17.03 16.31 13.72
N GLU A 398 -16.09 16.70 14.57
CA GLU A 398 -15.42 15.78 15.50
C GLU A 398 -16.40 15.26 16.59
N ALA A 399 -17.31 16.09 17.08
CA ALA A 399 -18.33 15.67 18.04
C ALA A 399 -19.26 14.60 17.45
N PHE A 400 -19.70 14.75 16.21
CA PHE A 400 -20.49 13.73 15.51
C PHE A 400 -19.68 12.46 15.25
N ARG A 401 -18.44 12.58 14.82
CA ARG A 401 -17.54 11.43 14.62
C ARG A 401 -17.37 10.61 15.90
N ARG A 402 -17.20 11.28 17.05
CA ARG A 402 -17.14 10.63 18.37
C ARG A 402 -18.38 9.79 18.67
N GLN A 403 -19.55 10.26 18.29
CA GLN A 403 -20.81 9.52 18.48
C GLN A 403 -20.94 8.33 17.50
N ASN A 404 -20.32 8.40 16.34
CA ASN A 404 -20.40 7.35 15.32
C ASN A 404 -19.55 6.12 15.66
N TRP A 405 -18.43 6.27 16.36
CA TRP A 405 -17.55 5.15 16.71
C TRP A 405 -18.28 3.99 17.43
N PRO A 406 -19.00 4.20 18.55
CA PRO A 406 -19.70 3.10 19.22
C PRO A 406 -20.88 2.57 18.40
N ALA A 407 -21.48 3.35 17.52
CA ALA A 407 -22.54 2.90 16.63
C ALA A 407 -22.01 1.92 15.56
N LEU A 408 -20.89 2.23 14.95
CA LEU A 408 -20.22 1.36 13.99
C LEU A 408 -19.75 0.04 14.62
N ALA A 409 -19.15 0.11 15.81
CA ALA A 409 -18.67 -1.08 16.52
C ALA A 409 -19.80 -2.01 16.94
N ARG A 410 -20.95 -1.48 17.40
CA ARG A 410 -22.13 -2.29 17.73
C ARG A 410 -22.78 -2.94 16.51
N ASN A 411 -22.73 -2.27 15.37
CA ASN A 411 -23.33 -2.76 14.12
C ASN A 411 -22.29 -3.38 13.18
N TRP A 412 -21.25 -4.02 13.72
CA TRP A 412 -20.09 -4.49 12.99
C TRP A 412 -20.45 -5.43 11.82
N GLU A 413 -21.52 -6.23 11.94
CA GLU A 413 -21.97 -7.15 10.87
C GLU A 413 -22.43 -6.41 9.59
N HIS A 414 -22.92 -5.18 9.74
CA HIS A 414 -23.44 -4.36 8.65
C HIS A 414 -22.61 -3.07 8.43
N SER A 415 -21.53 -2.91 9.17
CA SER A 415 -20.62 -1.78 9.07
C SER A 415 -19.24 -2.22 8.60
N VAL A 416 -18.39 -1.25 8.32
CA VAL A 416 -16.98 -1.48 7.95
C VAL A 416 -16.04 -1.41 9.17
N PHE A 417 -16.53 -1.53 10.41
CA PHE A 417 -15.74 -1.28 11.62
C PHE A 417 -14.40 -2.02 11.62
N TYR A 418 -14.41 -3.34 11.39
CA TYR A 418 -13.18 -4.16 11.35
C TYR A 418 -12.37 -4.04 10.05
N GLN A 419 -12.75 -3.15 9.13
CA GLN A 419 -11.95 -2.77 7.97
C GLN A 419 -11.25 -1.42 8.17
N LEU A 420 -11.68 -0.63 9.16
CA LEU A 420 -11.08 0.65 9.49
C LEU A 420 -9.68 0.50 10.10
N ASP A 421 -8.96 1.61 10.19
CA ASP A 421 -7.75 1.72 11.00
C ASP A 421 -8.14 1.53 12.48
N LEU A 422 -7.94 0.31 12.99
CA LEU A 422 -8.29 -0.05 14.36
C LEU A 422 -7.32 0.56 15.39
N ASP A 423 -6.11 0.96 15.00
CA ASP A 423 -5.23 1.76 15.85
C ASP A 423 -5.83 3.15 16.10
N ASP A 424 -6.40 3.76 15.06
CA ASP A 424 -7.11 5.03 15.15
C ASP A 424 -8.38 4.89 15.99
N ALA A 425 -9.17 3.84 15.75
CA ALA A 425 -10.33 3.50 16.56
C ALA A 425 -9.98 3.34 18.04
N ALA A 426 -8.95 2.56 18.37
CA ALA A 426 -8.52 2.31 19.74
C ALA A 426 -8.11 3.61 20.46
N ARG A 427 -7.40 4.51 19.75
CA ARG A 427 -7.06 5.83 20.27
C ARG A 427 -8.30 6.67 20.58
N HIS A 428 -9.29 6.67 19.68
CA HIS A 428 -10.55 7.38 19.90
C HIS A 428 -11.35 6.81 21.06
N PHE A 429 -11.49 5.48 21.16
CA PHE A 429 -12.14 4.83 22.29
C PHE A 429 -11.50 5.21 23.62
N LYS A 430 -10.16 5.22 23.67
CA LYS A 430 -9.40 5.59 24.87
C LYS A 430 -9.54 7.07 25.23
N SER A 431 -9.32 7.98 24.26
CA SER A 431 -9.29 9.44 24.51
C SER A 431 -10.67 10.01 24.84
N TYR A 432 -11.74 9.42 24.32
CA TYR A 432 -13.11 9.84 24.59
C TYR A 432 -13.81 9.00 25.66
N HIS A 433 -13.09 8.07 26.30
CA HIS A 433 -13.64 7.15 27.30
C HIS A 433 -14.89 6.38 26.81
N ILE A 434 -14.88 5.97 25.54
CA ILE A 434 -15.96 5.18 24.95
C ILE A 434 -15.87 3.75 25.51
N PRO A 435 -16.96 3.16 26.02
CA PRO A 435 -16.93 1.77 26.46
C PRO A 435 -16.60 0.82 25.32
N MET A 436 -15.71 -0.15 25.60
CA MET A 436 -15.38 -1.19 24.60
C MET A 436 -16.64 -1.97 24.20
N PRO A 437 -16.77 -2.32 22.90
CA PRO A 437 -17.90 -3.13 22.43
C PRO A 437 -17.95 -4.49 23.15
N VAL A 438 -19.11 -5.15 23.15
CA VAL A 438 -19.24 -6.52 23.66
C VAL A 438 -18.32 -7.46 22.86
N PRO A 439 -17.60 -8.40 23.50
CA PRO A 439 -16.78 -9.39 22.80
C PRO A 439 -17.59 -10.18 21.78
N LEU A 440 -16.97 -10.50 20.64
CA LEU A 440 -17.63 -11.27 19.59
C LEU A 440 -17.87 -12.71 20.02
N ALA A 441 -18.98 -13.29 19.55
CA ALA A 441 -19.29 -14.69 19.72
C ALA A 441 -18.34 -15.60 18.92
N GLU A 442 -18.28 -16.89 19.29
CA GLU A 442 -17.37 -17.85 18.62
C GLU A 442 -17.79 -18.16 17.18
N GLU A 443 -19.02 -17.92 16.84
CA GLU A 443 -19.60 -18.12 15.50
C GLU A 443 -19.24 -17.00 14.53
N ALA A 444 -18.71 -15.86 15.03
CA ALA A 444 -18.27 -14.77 14.19
C ALA A 444 -17.11 -15.22 13.27
N PRO A 445 -16.99 -14.68 12.05
CA PRO A 445 -15.94 -15.06 11.12
C PRO A 445 -14.55 -14.95 11.75
N LEU A 446 -13.71 -15.96 11.55
CA LEU A 446 -12.41 -16.10 12.21
C LEU A 446 -11.54 -14.85 12.07
N MET A 447 -11.44 -14.27 10.87
CA MET A 447 -10.64 -13.05 10.64
C MET A 447 -11.18 -11.86 11.45
N ILE A 448 -12.48 -11.72 11.57
CA ILE A 448 -13.11 -10.64 12.37
C ILE A 448 -12.79 -10.85 13.87
N ARG A 449 -12.82 -12.09 14.36
CA ARG A 449 -12.42 -12.43 15.74
C ARG A 449 -10.94 -12.14 16.01
N ILE A 450 -10.08 -12.33 15.01
CA ILE A 450 -8.66 -11.97 15.10
C ILE A 450 -8.50 -10.46 15.25
N HIS A 451 -9.17 -9.66 14.40
CA HIS A 451 -9.18 -8.21 14.50
C HIS A 451 -9.72 -7.72 15.84
N ASP A 452 -10.83 -8.31 16.35
CA ASP A 452 -11.43 -7.94 17.65
C ASP A 452 -10.48 -8.23 18.81
N ALA A 453 -9.85 -9.41 18.83
CA ALA A 453 -8.88 -9.76 19.87
C ALA A 453 -7.71 -8.75 19.91
N MET A 454 -7.15 -8.40 18.75
CA MET A 454 -6.05 -7.44 18.68
C MET A 454 -6.50 -6.02 19.05
N PHE A 455 -7.69 -5.58 18.61
CA PHE A 455 -8.29 -4.30 18.98
C PHE A 455 -8.47 -4.14 20.50
N ARG A 456 -8.79 -5.26 21.19
CA ARG A 456 -8.90 -5.32 22.66
C ARG A 456 -7.55 -5.38 23.37
N GLY A 457 -6.44 -5.53 22.64
CA GLY A 457 -5.11 -5.69 23.20
C GLY A 457 -4.76 -7.14 23.60
N ASP A 458 -5.59 -8.12 23.22
CA ASP A 458 -5.35 -9.55 23.48
C ASP A 458 -4.57 -10.16 22.30
N GLY A 459 -3.27 -9.87 22.25
CA GLY A 459 -2.39 -10.35 21.19
C GLY A 459 -2.25 -11.88 21.17
N ASP A 460 -2.17 -12.52 22.34
CA ASP A 460 -2.02 -13.97 22.43
C ASP A 460 -3.22 -14.70 21.82
N LYS A 461 -4.42 -14.22 22.09
CA LYS A 461 -5.63 -14.75 21.47
C LYS A 461 -5.66 -14.51 19.95
N ALA A 462 -5.26 -13.32 19.50
CA ALA A 462 -5.23 -13.00 18.07
C ALA A 462 -4.27 -13.93 17.30
N PHE A 463 -3.05 -14.12 17.80
CA PHE A 463 -2.08 -15.05 17.21
C PHE A 463 -2.52 -16.51 17.31
N GLY A 464 -3.19 -16.89 18.41
CA GLY A 464 -3.78 -18.22 18.58
C GLY A 464 -4.85 -18.53 17.54
N LEU A 465 -5.76 -17.59 17.29
CA LEU A 465 -6.80 -17.71 16.26
C LEU A 465 -6.21 -17.73 14.84
N LEU A 466 -5.19 -16.91 14.57
CA LEU A 466 -4.47 -16.96 13.28
C LEU A 466 -3.86 -18.33 13.03
N ARG A 467 -3.16 -18.88 14.02
CA ARG A 467 -2.57 -20.22 13.97
C ARG A 467 -3.64 -21.27 13.71
N GLN A 468 -4.76 -21.20 14.40
CA GLN A 468 -5.90 -22.09 14.16
C GLN A 468 -6.32 -22.07 12.69
N GLY A 469 -6.59 -20.92 12.13
CA GLY A 469 -7.05 -20.78 10.74
C GLY A 469 -6.06 -21.29 9.69
N LEU A 470 -4.76 -21.07 9.91
CA LEU A 470 -3.71 -21.53 8.98
C LEU A 470 -3.44 -23.04 9.09
N THR A 471 -3.70 -23.66 10.24
CA THR A 471 -3.39 -25.08 10.47
C THR A 471 -4.57 -26.02 10.27
N GLU A 472 -5.79 -25.53 10.39
CA GLU A 472 -7.01 -26.34 10.45
C GLU A 472 -7.19 -27.27 9.25
N GLN A 473 -6.96 -26.78 8.03
CA GLN A 473 -7.13 -27.60 6.81
C GLN A 473 -6.13 -28.76 6.73
N LEU A 474 -4.89 -28.55 7.18
CA LEU A 474 -3.84 -29.57 7.16
C LEU A 474 -4.00 -30.58 8.31
N LEU A 475 -4.54 -30.14 9.45
CA LEU A 475 -4.86 -31.04 10.56
C LEU A 475 -6.00 -32.02 10.23
N ALA A 476 -6.85 -31.65 9.28
CA ALA A 476 -7.91 -32.52 8.77
C ALA A 476 -7.43 -33.62 7.80
N GLN A 477 -6.13 -33.66 7.48
CA GLN A 477 -5.54 -34.62 6.53
C GLN A 477 -4.45 -35.48 7.22
N PRO A 478 -4.83 -36.46 8.02
CA PRO A 478 -3.86 -37.33 8.70
C PRO A 478 -3.02 -38.09 7.70
N GLN A 479 -1.75 -38.34 8.05
CA GLN A 479 -0.76 -38.98 7.17
C GLN A 479 -0.51 -40.44 7.56
N GLN A 480 -0.15 -41.25 6.59
CA GLN A 480 0.23 -42.65 6.77
C GLN A 480 1.63 -42.88 6.21
N PRO A 481 2.68 -42.71 7.02
CA PRO A 481 4.05 -42.90 6.57
C PRO A 481 4.32 -44.36 6.29
N ARG A 482 5.04 -44.64 5.19
CA ARG A 482 5.49 -45.98 4.81
C ARG A 482 6.97 -45.94 4.47
N CYS A 483 7.76 -46.89 4.99
CA CYS A 483 9.17 -46.94 4.65
C CYS A 483 9.37 -47.27 3.16
N ALA A 484 10.03 -46.37 2.43
CA ALA A 484 10.24 -46.48 0.98
C ALA A 484 11.71 -46.59 0.60
N VAL A 485 12.59 -46.89 1.57
CA VAL A 485 14.03 -46.93 1.38
C VAL A 485 14.59 -48.30 1.84
N TYR A 486 15.67 -48.75 1.19
CA TYR A 486 16.43 -49.93 1.65
C TYR A 486 17.34 -49.56 2.84
N GLN A 487 17.76 -50.54 3.61
CA GLN A 487 18.53 -50.31 4.84
C GLN A 487 19.90 -49.63 4.64
N ASP A 488 20.47 -49.75 3.46
CA ASP A 488 21.74 -49.15 3.07
C ASP A 488 21.57 -47.80 2.31
N GLN A 489 20.34 -47.40 2.02
CA GLN A 489 20.07 -46.14 1.29
C GLN A 489 20.05 -44.94 2.21
N ILE A 490 20.53 -43.83 1.66
CA ILE A 490 20.42 -42.51 2.27
C ILE A 490 19.58 -41.63 1.35
N VAL A 491 18.54 -41.02 1.88
CA VAL A 491 17.84 -39.91 1.24
C VAL A 491 18.62 -38.62 1.51
N TRP A 492 19.02 -37.96 0.46
CA TRP A 492 19.72 -36.68 0.52
C TRP A 492 18.85 -35.56 -0.06
N SER A 493 18.40 -34.68 0.81
CA SER A 493 17.62 -33.48 0.46
C SER A 493 18.49 -32.25 0.61
N ARG A 494 18.45 -31.34 -0.37
CA ARG A 494 19.27 -30.12 -0.39
C ARG A 494 18.52 -28.95 -1.04
N SER A 495 18.67 -27.77 -0.48
CA SER A 495 18.02 -26.55 -0.95
C SER A 495 18.98 -25.37 -1.09
N PRO A 496 18.81 -24.56 -2.14
CA PRO A 496 19.37 -23.21 -2.17
C PRO A 496 18.71 -22.34 -1.10
N VAL A 497 19.24 -21.14 -0.91
CA VAL A 497 18.56 -20.07 -0.16
C VAL A 497 17.95 -19.05 -1.12
N ARG A 498 17.28 -18.01 -0.59
CA ARG A 498 16.61 -17.02 -1.40
C ARG A 498 17.06 -15.58 -1.09
N ILE A 499 17.00 -14.71 -2.08
CA ILE A 499 17.00 -13.28 -1.91
C ILE A 499 15.66 -12.74 -2.41
N ASP A 500 14.92 -12.03 -1.57
CA ASP A 500 13.74 -11.25 -1.97
C ASP A 500 14.22 -9.89 -2.49
N ILE A 501 13.85 -9.53 -3.70
CA ILE A 501 14.28 -8.28 -4.34
C ILE A 501 13.18 -7.23 -4.39
N ALA A 502 11.91 -7.64 -4.27
CA ALA A 502 10.75 -6.76 -4.12
C ALA A 502 9.57 -7.49 -3.49
N GLY A 503 8.72 -6.75 -2.80
CA GLY A 503 7.45 -7.23 -2.27
C GLY A 503 7.50 -8.05 -0.99
N GLY A 504 8.66 -8.25 -0.38
CA GLY A 504 8.78 -8.89 0.93
C GLY A 504 7.88 -8.22 1.97
N TRP A 505 7.41 -8.97 2.97
CA TRP A 505 6.36 -8.62 3.94
C TRP A 505 4.93 -8.74 3.41
N THR A 506 4.66 -8.59 2.11
CA THR A 506 3.30 -8.78 1.57
C THR A 506 2.84 -10.22 1.62
N ASP A 507 3.76 -11.16 1.79
CA ASP A 507 3.55 -12.60 2.01
C ASP A 507 3.23 -12.97 3.46
N THR A 508 3.36 -12.02 4.40
CA THR A 508 3.23 -12.28 5.83
C THR A 508 1.77 -12.19 6.28
N PRO A 509 1.23 -13.22 6.99
CA PRO A 509 -0.07 -13.12 7.63
C PRO A 509 -0.09 -12.04 8.73
N PRO A 510 -1.19 -11.27 8.88
CA PRO A 510 -2.48 -11.43 8.21
C PRO A 510 -2.60 -10.72 6.85
N TYR A 511 -1.62 -9.91 6.41
CA TYR A 511 -1.75 -9.12 5.19
C TYR A 511 -2.05 -9.98 3.96
N CYS A 512 -1.28 -11.05 3.73
CA CYS A 512 -1.52 -11.96 2.60
C CYS A 512 -2.89 -12.66 2.65
N LEU A 513 -3.44 -12.87 3.86
CA LEU A 513 -4.77 -13.45 4.02
C LEU A 513 -5.88 -12.46 3.69
N LEU A 514 -5.62 -11.15 3.85
CA LEU A 514 -6.56 -10.07 3.61
C LEU A 514 -6.54 -9.58 2.16
N GLU A 515 -5.33 -9.38 1.61
CA GLU A 515 -5.10 -8.67 0.35
C GLU A 515 -4.38 -9.53 -0.72
N GLY A 516 -3.88 -10.73 -0.32
CA GLY A 516 -2.91 -11.48 -1.12
C GLY A 516 -1.54 -10.83 -1.14
N GLY A 517 -0.50 -11.57 -1.49
CA GLY A 517 0.89 -11.11 -1.54
C GLY A 517 1.52 -11.24 -2.92
N ASN A 518 2.50 -10.37 -3.21
CA ASN A 518 3.35 -10.42 -4.39
C ASN A 518 4.81 -10.33 -3.94
N VAL A 519 5.64 -11.30 -4.28
CA VAL A 519 7.07 -11.27 -3.96
C VAL A 519 7.89 -11.71 -5.17
N VAL A 520 8.86 -10.89 -5.57
CA VAL A 520 9.89 -11.28 -6.53
C VAL A 520 11.12 -11.76 -5.78
N ASN A 521 11.52 -13.00 -6.01
CA ASN A 521 12.70 -13.54 -5.37
C ASN A 521 13.57 -14.39 -6.31
N ILE A 522 14.79 -14.65 -5.84
CA ILE A 522 15.84 -15.38 -6.55
C ILE A 522 16.29 -16.53 -5.65
N ALA A 523 16.33 -17.74 -6.21
CA ALA A 523 16.97 -18.87 -5.55
C ALA A 523 18.48 -18.86 -5.83
N ILE A 524 19.30 -18.88 -4.80
CA ILE A 524 20.77 -18.82 -4.92
C ILE A 524 21.48 -19.94 -4.19
N GLU A 525 22.56 -20.40 -4.77
CA GLU A 525 23.55 -21.26 -4.14
C GLU A 525 24.74 -20.41 -3.66
N LEU A 526 25.38 -20.82 -2.60
CA LEU A 526 26.54 -20.13 -2.03
C LEU A 526 27.79 -20.95 -2.27
N ASN A 527 28.82 -20.32 -2.81
CA ASN A 527 30.10 -20.96 -3.14
C ASN A 527 29.91 -22.25 -3.99
N GLY A 528 28.95 -22.20 -4.93
CA GLY A 528 28.67 -23.30 -5.86
C GLY A 528 27.92 -24.51 -5.27
N GLN A 529 27.36 -24.38 -4.07
CA GLN A 529 26.64 -25.49 -3.40
C GLN A 529 25.33 -24.99 -2.76
N PRO A 530 24.26 -25.82 -2.74
CA PRO A 530 23.10 -25.60 -1.89
C PRO A 530 23.53 -25.63 -0.41
N PRO A 531 23.31 -24.54 0.35
CA PRO A 531 23.88 -24.44 1.69
C PRO A 531 23.08 -25.19 2.78
N LEU A 532 21.86 -25.64 2.47
CA LEU A 532 21.00 -26.37 3.41
C LEU A 532 20.86 -27.83 2.95
N GLN A 533 21.25 -28.77 3.79
CA GLN A 533 21.30 -30.19 3.45
C GLN A 533 20.76 -31.03 4.60
N VAL A 534 20.05 -32.10 4.23
CA VAL A 534 19.45 -33.05 5.15
C VAL A 534 19.72 -34.45 4.65
N TYR A 535 20.18 -35.31 5.52
CA TYR A 535 20.42 -36.72 5.25
C TYR A 535 19.52 -37.58 6.13
N ILE A 536 18.76 -38.49 5.54
CA ILE A 536 17.88 -39.40 6.28
C ILE A 536 18.20 -40.83 5.89
N LYS A 537 18.42 -41.67 6.90
CA LYS A 537 18.66 -43.08 6.69
C LYS A 537 17.91 -43.96 7.70
N PRO A 538 17.65 -45.23 7.38
CA PRO A 538 17.09 -46.19 8.33
C PRO A 538 18.01 -46.39 9.52
N CYS A 539 17.44 -46.58 10.70
CA CYS A 539 18.12 -47.02 11.92
C CYS A 539 17.60 -48.42 12.29
N CYS A 540 18.48 -49.31 12.70
CA CYS A 540 18.09 -50.67 13.07
C CYS A 540 17.26 -50.73 14.35
N GLU A 541 17.43 -49.79 15.26
CA GLU A 541 16.63 -49.69 16.48
C GLU A 541 15.39 -48.83 16.24
N PRO A 542 14.22 -49.18 16.83
CA PRO A 542 12.97 -48.44 16.65
C PRO A 542 12.96 -47.15 17.46
N LYS A 543 13.81 -46.20 17.07
CA LYS A 543 13.96 -44.85 17.69
C LYS A 543 14.29 -43.84 16.61
N ILE A 544 14.17 -42.54 16.96
CA ILE A 544 14.53 -41.45 16.08
C ILE A 544 15.81 -40.79 16.63
N ILE A 545 16.82 -40.68 15.78
CA ILE A 545 18.09 -40.02 16.11
C ILE A 545 18.19 -38.75 15.27
N LEU A 546 18.29 -37.61 15.94
CA LEU A 546 18.42 -36.29 15.33
C LEU A 546 19.84 -35.77 15.55
N ARG A 547 20.50 -35.32 14.47
CA ARG A 547 21.85 -34.77 14.53
C ARG A 547 21.92 -33.41 13.80
N SER A 548 22.72 -32.47 14.29
CA SER A 548 23.11 -31.26 13.62
C SER A 548 24.62 -31.19 13.52
N ILE A 549 25.13 -31.13 12.30
CA ILE A 549 26.59 -31.08 12.05
C ILE A 549 27.14 -29.74 12.46
N ASP A 550 26.47 -28.65 12.07
CA ASP A 550 26.88 -27.28 12.31
C ASP A 550 26.82 -26.89 13.80
N LEU A 551 25.90 -27.47 14.58
CA LEU A 551 25.77 -27.22 16.02
C LEU A 551 26.48 -28.27 16.87
N GLY A 552 26.98 -29.36 16.30
CA GLY A 552 27.58 -30.47 17.03
C GLY A 552 26.63 -31.16 18.02
N ALA A 553 25.33 -31.09 17.78
CA ALA A 553 24.30 -31.58 18.70
C ALA A 553 23.71 -32.90 18.23
N THR A 554 23.30 -33.77 19.20
CA THR A 554 22.59 -35.03 18.94
C THR A 554 21.48 -35.19 19.98
N GLU A 555 20.30 -35.64 19.54
CA GLU A 555 19.17 -35.98 20.40
C GLU A 555 18.56 -37.32 19.95
N VAL A 556 18.17 -38.13 20.92
CA VAL A 556 17.44 -39.41 20.69
C VAL A 556 16.01 -39.18 21.17
N VAL A 557 15.05 -39.61 20.37
CA VAL A 557 13.61 -39.50 20.65
C VAL A 557 13.02 -40.92 20.61
N GLU A 558 12.41 -41.31 21.71
CA GLU A 558 11.86 -42.65 21.88
C GLU A 558 10.37 -42.68 22.18
N THR A 559 9.79 -41.50 22.53
CA THR A 559 8.38 -41.37 22.90
C THR A 559 7.65 -40.30 22.08
N TYR A 560 6.32 -40.39 22.04
CA TYR A 560 5.47 -39.35 21.44
C TYR A 560 5.60 -38.01 22.16
N GLU A 561 5.76 -38.02 23.48
CA GLU A 561 5.91 -36.83 24.31
C GLU A 561 7.19 -36.08 23.96
N GLU A 562 8.29 -36.80 23.78
CA GLU A 562 9.57 -36.21 23.35
C GLU A 562 9.49 -35.64 21.91
N LEU A 563 8.82 -36.34 21.01
CA LEU A 563 8.64 -35.91 19.63
C LEU A 563 7.72 -34.68 19.56
N ALA A 564 6.69 -34.61 20.42
CA ALA A 564 5.75 -33.50 20.49
C ALA A 564 6.33 -32.21 21.09
N GLN A 565 7.52 -32.26 21.71
CA GLN A 565 8.22 -31.08 22.24
C GLN A 565 8.94 -30.27 21.14
N PHE A 566 8.32 -30.07 20.02
CA PHE A 566 8.87 -29.25 18.94
C PHE A 566 8.75 -27.73 19.20
N ASP A 567 7.87 -27.28 20.09
CA ASP A 567 7.66 -25.89 20.48
C ASP A 567 8.62 -25.40 21.57
N LYS A 568 9.52 -26.27 22.06
CA LYS A 568 10.52 -25.94 23.08
C LYS A 568 11.48 -24.87 22.55
N VAL A 569 11.40 -23.68 23.10
CA VAL A 569 12.27 -22.56 22.72
C VAL A 569 13.74 -22.90 22.91
N GLY A 570 14.57 -22.67 21.86
CA GLY A 570 16.02 -22.90 21.89
C GLY A 570 16.44 -24.36 21.59
N SER A 571 15.52 -25.27 21.30
CA SER A 571 15.88 -26.62 20.85
C SER A 571 16.44 -26.59 19.42
N PRO A 572 17.62 -27.17 19.13
CA PRO A 572 18.15 -27.27 17.78
C PRO A 572 17.35 -28.23 16.88
N PHE A 573 16.45 -29.02 17.46
CA PHE A 573 15.69 -30.05 16.78
C PHE A 573 14.20 -29.81 16.69
N SER A 574 13.73 -28.60 16.97
CA SER A 574 12.31 -28.20 16.81
C SER A 574 11.81 -28.45 15.40
N ILE A 575 12.57 -28.05 14.37
CA ILE A 575 12.20 -28.23 12.94
C ILE A 575 12.04 -29.71 12.57
N PRO A 576 13.04 -30.60 12.76
CA PRO A 576 12.88 -32.01 12.40
C PRO A 576 11.81 -32.71 13.22
N LYS A 577 11.62 -32.39 14.51
CA LYS A 577 10.53 -32.93 15.32
C LYS A 577 9.16 -32.54 14.74
N ALA A 578 8.94 -31.28 14.44
CA ALA A 578 7.69 -30.81 13.85
C ALA A 578 7.44 -31.44 12.46
N ALA A 579 8.49 -31.60 11.64
CA ALA A 579 8.37 -32.22 10.32
C ALA A 579 7.98 -33.73 10.43
N LEU A 580 8.58 -34.47 11.34
CA LEU A 580 8.22 -35.86 11.61
C LEU A 580 6.81 -35.99 12.21
N ALA A 581 6.42 -35.05 13.07
CA ALA A 581 5.05 -34.97 13.58
C ALA A 581 4.04 -34.80 12.43
N LEU A 582 4.28 -33.82 11.52
CA LEU A 582 3.43 -33.59 10.33
C LEU A 582 3.44 -34.76 9.33
N ALA A 583 4.49 -35.57 9.33
CA ALA A 583 4.57 -36.80 8.54
C ALA A 583 3.75 -37.97 9.12
N GLY A 584 3.13 -37.77 10.29
CA GLY A 584 2.26 -38.78 10.91
C GLY A 584 2.91 -39.59 12.03
N PHE A 585 4.10 -39.21 12.54
CA PHE A 585 4.75 -39.91 13.68
C PHE A 585 4.27 -39.40 15.05
N VAL A 586 3.19 -38.63 15.10
CA VAL A 586 2.50 -38.24 16.33
C VAL A 586 1.01 -38.53 16.17
N PRO A 587 0.31 -39.04 17.20
CA PRO A 587 -1.11 -39.49 17.09
C PRO A 587 -2.05 -38.46 16.50
N ARG A 588 -1.80 -37.16 16.76
CA ARG A 588 -2.60 -36.02 16.23
C ARG A 588 -2.60 -35.92 14.71
N PHE A 589 -1.51 -36.38 14.05
CA PHE A 589 -1.33 -36.23 12.60
C PHE A 589 -1.30 -37.60 11.88
N SER A 590 -1.41 -38.69 12.62
CA SER A 590 -1.39 -40.06 12.08
C SER A 590 -2.79 -40.51 11.65
N ALA A 591 -2.85 -41.19 10.50
CA ALA A 591 -4.08 -41.87 10.04
C ALA A 591 -4.35 -43.15 10.84
N ASP A 592 -3.30 -43.79 11.35
CA ASP A 592 -3.36 -45.03 12.13
C ASP A 592 -3.14 -44.77 13.62
N ARG A 593 -3.62 -45.67 14.47
CA ARG A 593 -3.44 -45.57 15.93
C ARG A 593 -2.43 -46.62 16.39
N TYR A 594 -1.47 -46.17 17.18
CA TYR A 594 -0.43 -46.99 17.81
C TYR A 594 -0.36 -46.68 19.31
N GLU A 595 0.04 -47.70 20.12
CA GLU A 595 0.17 -47.55 21.57
C GLU A 595 1.40 -46.70 21.96
N SER A 596 2.47 -46.72 21.12
CA SER A 596 3.70 -46.00 21.36
C SER A 596 4.43 -45.67 20.06
N LEU A 597 5.36 -44.71 20.12
CA LEU A 597 6.25 -44.37 19.00
C LEU A 597 7.08 -45.60 18.57
N LYS A 598 7.52 -46.40 19.54
CA LYS A 598 8.26 -47.63 19.28
C LYS A 598 7.44 -48.61 18.43
N GLN A 599 6.19 -48.89 18.80
CA GLN A 599 5.31 -49.76 18.02
C GLN A 599 5.06 -49.22 16.61
N GLN A 600 4.90 -47.91 16.49
CA GLN A 600 4.73 -47.25 15.18
C GLN A 600 5.96 -47.45 14.30
N LEU A 601 7.19 -47.26 14.85
CA LEU A 601 8.45 -47.42 14.11
C LEU A 601 8.70 -48.90 13.75
N GLU A 602 8.34 -49.83 14.63
CA GLU A 602 8.37 -51.28 14.34
C GLU A 602 7.42 -51.63 13.17
N THR A 603 6.21 -51.06 13.15
CA THR A 603 5.25 -51.22 12.05
C THR A 603 5.72 -50.51 10.77
N PHE A 604 6.36 -49.37 10.90
CA PHE A 604 6.99 -48.63 9.78
C PHE A 604 8.16 -49.42 9.17
N GLY A 605 8.84 -50.26 9.95
CA GLY A 605 9.87 -51.17 9.50
C GLY A 605 11.31 -50.80 9.85
N CYS A 606 11.52 -49.57 10.39
CA CYS A 606 12.84 -49.12 10.86
C CYS A 606 12.71 -47.88 11.77
N GLY A 607 13.75 -47.61 12.54
CA GLY A 607 13.94 -46.28 13.13
C GLY A 607 14.45 -45.26 12.10
N ILE A 608 14.59 -44.02 12.51
CA ILE A 608 14.94 -42.90 11.61
C ILE A 608 16.18 -42.19 12.15
N GLU A 609 17.25 -42.09 11.38
CA GLU A 609 18.38 -41.21 11.67
C GLU A 609 18.35 -40.05 10.68
N LEU A 610 18.16 -38.81 11.22
CA LEU A 610 18.06 -37.57 10.46
C LEU A 610 19.19 -36.63 10.87
N THR A 611 20.00 -36.23 9.89
CA THR A 611 21.14 -35.35 10.08
C THR A 611 20.95 -34.05 9.31
N LEU A 612 21.11 -32.91 9.99
CA LEU A 612 21.01 -31.56 9.45
C LEU A 612 22.39 -30.98 9.22
N LEU A 613 22.53 -30.19 8.14
CA LEU A 613 23.66 -29.31 7.88
C LEU A 613 23.16 -27.97 7.37
N SER A 614 23.44 -26.91 8.12
CA SER A 614 23.27 -25.53 7.70
C SER A 614 24.65 -24.87 7.53
N ALA A 615 25.08 -24.65 6.28
CA ALA A 615 26.36 -24.02 5.98
C ALA A 615 26.34 -22.51 6.07
N ILE A 616 25.26 -21.92 6.61
CA ILE A 616 25.06 -20.49 6.81
C ILE A 616 24.57 -20.21 8.22
N PRO A 617 24.96 -19.06 8.82
CA PRO A 617 24.53 -18.70 10.14
C PRO A 617 23.01 -18.52 10.26
N ALA A 618 22.45 -18.90 11.40
CA ALA A 618 21.06 -18.55 11.74
C ALA A 618 20.91 -17.01 11.80
N GLY A 619 19.75 -16.52 11.40
CA GLY A 619 19.49 -15.06 11.35
C GLY A 619 20.21 -14.33 10.22
N SER A 620 20.64 -15.04 9.19
CA SER A 620 21.38 -14.51 8.04
C SER A 620 20.52 -13.67 7.06
N GLY A 621 19.21 -13.65 7.21
CA GLY A 621 18.28 -12.96 6.31
C GLY A 621 17.93 -13.70 5.00
N LEU A 622 18.53 -14.86 4.74
CA LEU A 622 18.35 -15.65 3.51
C LEU A 622 17.23 -16.71 3.59
N GLY A 623 16.33 -16.62 4.58
CA GLY A 623 15.22 -17.57 4.77
C GLY A 623 15.65 -18.94 5.33
N THR A 624 16.79 -19.00 6.04
CA THR A 624 17.46 -20.23 6.46
C THR A 624 16.52 -21.19 7.21
N SER A 625 15.73 -20.70 8.17
CA SER A 625 14.88 -21.54 9.02
C SER A 625 13.77 -22.22 8.23
N SER A 626 13.01 -21.45 7.46
CA SER A 626 11.89 -21.93 6.65
C SER A 626 12.34 -22.84 5.52
N ILE A 627 13.47 -22.52 4.88
CA ILE A 627 14.01 -23.36 3.81
C ILE A 627 14.62 -24.65 4.38
N LEU A 628 15.25 -24.62 5.57
CA LEU A 628 15.68 -25.84 6.24
C LEU A 628 14.47 -26.72 6.58
N ALA A 629 13.39 -26.15 7.08
CA ALA A 629 12.14 -26.87 7.33
C ALA A 629 11.59 -27.52 6.05
N SER A 630 11.58 -26.82 4.93
CA SER A 630 11.19 -27.36 3.62
C SER A 630 12.11 -28.49 3.15
N THR A 631 13.42 -28.35 3.41
CA THR A 631 14.42 -29.36 3.06
C THR A 631 14.20 -30.64 3.88
N VAL A 632 13.90 -30.50 5.17
CA VAL A 632 13.53 -31.63 6.05
C VAL A 632 12.23 -32.29 5.57
N LEU A 633 11.18 -31.52 5.34
CA LEU A 633 9.89 -32.03 4.87
C LEU A 633 10.01 -32.74 3.52
N GLY A 634 10.83 -32.23 2.61
CA GLY A 634 11.10 -32.87 1.33
C GLY A 634 11.79 -34.23 1.50
N GLY A 635 12.83 -34.26 2.31
CA GLY A 635 13.53 -35.53 2.62
C GLY A 635 12.65 -36.55 3.35
N VAL A 636 11.87 -36.08 4.33
CA VAL A 636 10.90 -36.93 5.07
C VAL A 636 9.80 -37.43 4.15
N SER A 637 9.28 -36.59 3.24
CA SER A 637 8.27 -37.03 2.27
C SER A 637 8.76 -38.15 1.38
N ASP A 638 9.99 -38.06 0.90
CA ASP A 638 10.59 -39.12 0.08
C ASP A 638 10.88 -40.41 0.90
N PHE A 639 11.45 -40.25 2.09
CA PHE A 639 11.80 -41.36 3.01
C PHE A 639 10.53 -42.11 3.46
N CYS A 640 9.43 -41.41 3.69
CA CYS A 640 8.18 -41.94 4.20
C CYS A 640 7.13 -42.21 3.11
N SER A 641 7.46 -42.08 1.82
CA SER A 641 6.56 -42.26 0.67
C SER A 641 5.24 -41.43 0.76
N LEU A 642 5.33 -40.18 1.18
CA LEU A 642 4.15 -39.31 1.35
C LEU A 642 3.75 -38.61 0.07
N ALA A 643 4.59 -38.63 -0.96
CA ALA A 643 4.36 -38.06 -2.29
C ALA A 643 3.98 -36.57 -2.29
N TRP A 644 4.51 -35.82 -1.33
CA TRP A 644 4.32 -34.34 -1.32
C TRP A 644 5.13 -33.71 -2.45
N ASP A 645 4.44 -32.97 -3.30
CA ASP A 645 5.07 -32.16 -4.32
C ASP A 645 5.69 -30.87 -3.71
N LYS A 646 6.34 -30.06 -4.54
CA LYS A 646 6.98 -28.82 -4.09
C LYS A 646 6.00 -27.81 -3.50
N ASN A 647 4.77 -27.77 -4.01
CA ASN A 647 3.74 -26.86 -3.51
C ASN A 647 3.24 -27.32 -2.14
N GLU A 648 2.99 -28.63 -1.99
CA GLU A 648 2.58 -29.21 -0.71
C GLU A 648 3.67 -29.07 0.36
N ILE A 649 4.95 -29.27 0.00
CA ILE A 649 6.08 -29.02 0.89
C ILE A 649 6.08 -27.55 1.36
N GLY A 650 5.88 -26.60 0.45
CA GLY A 650 5.80 -25.17 0.79
C GLY A 650 4.65 -24.88 1.74
N ARG A 651 3.46 -25.41 1.49
CA ARG A 651 2.27 -25.25 2.35
C ARG A 651 2.49 -25.85 3.74
N ARG A 652 3.05 -27.07 3.82
CA ARG A 652 3.37 -27.75 5.09
C ARG A 652 4.45 -27.01 5.87
N THR A 653 5.36 -26.36 5.18
CA THR A 653 6.36 -25.51 5.84
C THR A 653 5.72 -24.32 6.54
N LEU A 654 4.74 -23.65 5.89
CA LEU A 654 4.00 -22.56 6.52
C LEU A 654 3.30 -23.02 7.81
N VAL A 655 2.67 -24.21 7.76
CA VAL A 655 2.04 -24.82 8.95
C VAL A 655 3.07 -25.20 10.01
N LEU A 656 4.21 -25.77 9.62
CA LEU A 656 5.29 -26.10 10.53
C LEU A 656 5.76 -24.86 11.31
N GLU A 657 5.96 -23.74 10.62
CA GLU A 657 6.35 -22.49 11.26
C GLU A 657 5.29 -21.97 12.24
N GLN A 658 4.02 -22.12 11.93
CA GLN A 658 2.93 -21.78 12.87
C GLN A 658 2.96 -22.69 14.12
N LEU A 659 3.29 -23.98 13.96
CA LEU A 659 3.44 -24.91 15.08
C LEU A 659 4.65 -24.52 15.97
N LEU A 660 5.72 -24.00 15.38
CA LEU A 660 6.91 -23.49 16.08
C LEU A 660 6.73 -22.09 16.67
N THR A 661 5.57 -21.46 16.47
CA THR A 661 5.28 -20.08 16.92
C THR A 661 6.19 -18.99 16.32
N THR A 662 6.78 -19.24 15.15
CA THR A 662 7.67 -18.29 14.47
C THR A 662 6.93 -17.28 13.61
N GLY A 663 5.74 -17.62 13.09
CA GLY A 663 4.81 -16.68 12.47
C GLY A 663 5.26 -16.07 11.15
N GLY A 664 6.15 -16.72 10.40
CA GLY A 664 6.68 -16.22 9.12
C GLY A 664 5.66 -16.21 7.97
N GLY A 665 6.04 -15.55 6.86
CA GLY A 665 5.33 -15.59 5.59
C GLY A 665 5.69 -16.82 4.76
N TRP A 666 5.17 -16.87 3.52
CA TRP A 666 5.40 -18.01 2.62
C TRP A 666 6.57 -17.80 1.63
N GLN A 667 7.18 -16.63 1.55
CA GLN A 667 8.21 -16.33 0.54
C GLN A 667 9.48 -17.17 0.69
N ASP A 668 9.86 -17.51 1.92
CA ASP A 668 11.12 -18.15 2.23
C ASP A 668 11.14 -19.58 1.66
N GLN A 669 10.18 -20.38 2.07
CA GLN A 669 10.07 -21.78 1.65
C GLN A 669 9.85 -21.91 0.15
N PHE A 670 8.92 -21.15 -0.44
CA PHE A 670 8.69 -21.19 -1.89
C PHE A 670 9.88 -20.60 -2.66
N GLY A 671 10.59 -19.64 -2.08
CA GLY A 671 11.81 -19.07 -2.61
C GLY A 671 12.94 -20.08 -2.76
N GLY A 672 13.14 -20.95 -1.76
CA GLY A 672 14.15 -21.99 -1.76
C GLY A 672 13.70 -23.29 -2.44
N VAL A 673 12.45 -23.71 -2.25
CA VAL A 673 11.90 -24.94 -2.86
C VAL A 673 11.83 -24.84 -4.39
N LEU A 674 11.48 -23.67 -4.90
CA LEU A 674 11.38 -23.37 -6.33
C LEU A 674 12.64 -22.66 -6.81
N GLY A 675 13.28 -23.15 -7.87
CA GLY A 675 14.48 -22.55 -8.44
C GLY A 675 14.22 -21.26 -9.25
N GLY A 676 15.27 -20.66 -9.76
CA GLY A 676 15.24 -19.54 -10.72
C GLY A 676 14.88 -18.19 -10.11
N VAL A 677 14.56 -17.25 -10.99
CA VAL A 677 14.01 -15.94 -10.69
C VAL A 677 12.50 -16.01 -10.92
N LYS A 678 11.72 -15.50 -9.98
CA LYS A 678 10.27 -15.70 -10.03
C LYS A 678 9.48 -14.66 -9.27
N LEU A 679 8.28 -14.37 -9.78
CA LEU A 679 7.23 -13.69 -9.04
C LEU A 679 6.32 -14.74 -8.42
N LEU A 680 6.12 -14.66 -7.12
CA LEU A 680 5.18 -15.45 -6.34
C LEU A 680 3.98 -14.58 -6.00
N GLN A 681 2.76 -15.05 -6.28
CA GLN A 681 1.54 -14.29 -6.04
C GLN A 681 0.50 -15.15 -5.33
N THR A 682 -0.11 -14.64 -4.27
CA THR A 682 -1.27 -15.26 -3.63
C THR A 682 -2.51 -14.38 -3.74
N THR A 683 -3.66 -14.99 -3.56
CA THR A 683 -4.95 -14.31 -3.38
C THR A 683 -5.31 -14.27 -1.89
N SER A 684 -6.26 -13.43 -1.52
CA SER A 684 -6.81 -13.39 -0.16
C SER A 684 -7.43 -14.75 0.24
N GLY A 685 -7.37 -15.07 1.53
CA GLY A 685 -7.88 -16.31 2.12
C GLY A 685 -6.84 -17.05 2.95
N PHE A 686 -7.30 -18.00 3.77
CA PHE A 686 -6.41 -18.79 4.63
C PHE A 686 -5.58 -19.83 3.83
N GLU A 687 -6.06 -20.24 2.66
CA GLU A 687 -5.32 -21.11 1.76
C GLU A 687 -4.28 -20.30 0.97
N GLN A 688 -3.03 -20.40 1.39
CA GLN A 688 -1.92 -19.70 0.76
C GLN A 688 -1.12 -20.64 -0.13
N ALA A 689 -1.46 -20.68 -1.42
CA ALA A 689 -0.76 -21.41 -2.46
C ALA A 689 -0.30 -20.45 -3.56
N PRO A 690 0.97 -20.03 -3.57
CA PRO A 690 1.44 -19.03 -4.52
C PRO A 690 1.37 -19.52 -5.98
N LEU A 691 0.78 -18.71 -6.85
CA LEU A 691 0.96 -18.82 -8.29
C LEU A 691 2.39 -18.37 -8.62
N VAL A 692 3.11 -19.19 -9.40
CA VAL A 692 4.50 -18.92 -9.74
C VAL A 692 4.60 -18.44 -11.19
N ARG A 693 5.25 -17.29 -11.39
CA ARG A 693 5.63 -16.81 -12.72
C ARG A 693 7.15 -16.72 -12.81
N TRP A 694 7.76 -17.64 -13.55
CA TRP A 694 9.20 -17.59 -13.77
C TRP A 694 9.58 -16.45 -14.69
N LEU A 695 10.72 -15.84 -14.40
CA LEU A 695 11.28 -14.68 -15.07
C LEU A 695 12.54 -15.04 -15.85
N PRO A 696 12.90 -14.25 -16.87
CA PRO A 696 14.20 -14.35 -17.55
C PRO A 696 15.34 -14.27 -16.53
N ILE A 697 16.38 -15.06 -16.76
CA ILE A 697 17.54 -15.14 -15.86
C ILE A 697 18.75 -14.34 -16.36
N ASP A 698 18.61 -13.71 -17.52
CA ASP A 698 19.71 -13.06 -18.25
C ASP A 698 20.42 -11.99 -17.43
N VAL A 699 19.65 -11.13 -16.73
CA VAL A 699 20.18 -10.10 -15.83
C VAL A 699 21.02 -10.64 -14.66
N TYR A 700 20.98 -11.96 -14.40
CA TYR A 700 21.77 -12.65 -13.36
C TYR A 700 22.83 -13.56 -13.90
N THR A 701 22.78 -13.94 -15.18
CA THR A 701 23.63 -15.02 -15.74
C THR A 701 24.53 -14.54 -16.87
N GLN A 702 24.19 -13.45 -17.57
CA GLN A 702 25.08 -12.86 -18.56
C GLN A 702 26.35 -12.34 -17.89
N PRO A 703 27.54 -12.57 -18.49
CA PRO A 703 28.82 -12.25 -17.86
C PRO A 703 28.96 -10.82 -17.39
N GLU A 704 28.43 -9.85 -18.15
CA GLU A 704 28.49 -8.42 -17.82
C GLU A 704 27.67 -8.08 -16.57
N TYR A 705 26.52 -8.72 -16.35
CA TYR A 705 25.65 -8.46 -15.22
C TYR A 705 25.99 -9.34 -14.02
N LYS A 706 26.39 -10.60 -14.26
CA LYS A 706 26.71 -11.55 -13.17
C LYS A 706 27.75 -10.98 -12.20
N ALA A 707 28.79 -10.29 -12.73
CA ALA A 707 29.83 -9.69 -11.91
C ALA A 707 29.33 -8.55 -11.03
N CYS A 708 28.21 -7.90 -11.40
CA CYS A 708 27.64 -6.76 -10.69
C CYS A 708 26.80 -7.17 -9.47
N HIS A 709 26.40 -8.44 -9.35
CA HIS A 709 25.68 -8.95 -8.18
C HIS A 709 26.65 -9.36 -7.09
N LEU A 710 26.59 -8.66 -5.96
CA LEU A 710 27.49 -8.89 -4.84
C LEU A 710 26.72 -9.31 -3.61
N LEU A 711 27.24 -10.27 -2.88
CA LEU A 711 26.69 -10.73 -1.61
C LEU A 711 27.78 -10.63 -0.53
N TYR A 712 27.51 -9.81 0.50
CA TYR A 712 28.45 -9.56 1.56
C TYR A 712 27.84 -9.95 2.92
N TYR A 713 28.49 -10.88 3.60
CA TYR A 713 28.11 -11.21 4.98
C TYR A 713 28.65 -10.15 5.93
N THR A 714 27.76 -9.46 6.63
CA THR A 714 28.14 -8.35 7.52
C THR A 714 28.75 -8.81 8.85
N GLY A 715 28.61 -10.10 9.19
CA GLY A 715 29.01 -10.63 10.48
C GLY A 715 28.13 -10.19 11.65
N ILE A 716 27.01 -9.52 11.38
CA ILE A 716 26.01 -9.06 12.35
C ILE A 716 24.83 -10.00 12.27
N THR A 717 24.39 -10.52 13.41
CA THR A 717 23.16 -11.33 13.50
C THR A 717 22.19 -10.64 14.44
N ARG A 718 20.94 -10.50 14.07
CA ARG A 718 19.88 -9.95 14.90
C ARG A 718 18.72 -10.92 15.01
N THR A 719 18.06 -10.91 16.17
CA THR A 719 16.85 -11.68 16.39
C THR A 719 15.66 -10.90 15.79
N ALA A 720 15.16 -11.32 14.65
CA ALA A 720 14.05 -10.69 13.92
C ALA A 720 12.69 -10.74 14.67
N LYS A 721 12.59 -11.47 15.78
CA LYS A 721 11.32 -11.82 16.43
C LYS A 721 10.53 -10.63 16.97
N GLN A 722 11.17 -9.59 17.50
CA GLN A 722 10.47 -8.42 18.05
C GLN A 722 9.94 -7.50 16.93
N ILE A 723 10.70 -7.34 15.85
CA ILE A 723 10.32 -6.55 14.68
C ILE A 723 9.07 -7.17 14.04
N LEU A 724 9.11 -8.47 13.80
CA LEU A 724 8.01 -9.22 13.21
C LEU A 724 6.70 -9.04 14.01
N ALA A 725 6.77 -9.15 15.34
CA ALA A 725 5.58 -9.04 16.19
C ALA A 725 4.91 -7.66 16.09
N GLU A 726 5.68 -6.57 16.07
CA GLU A 726 5.11 -5.21 15.97
C GLU A 726 4.52 -4.94 14.59
N ILE A 727 5.20 -5.36 13.51
CA ILE A 727 4.68 -5.21 12.16
C ILE A 727 3.37 -5.99 12.00
N VAL A 728 3.33 -7.25 12.46
CA VAL A 728 2.14 -8.10 12.41
C VAL A 728 1.00 -7.53 13.27
N ARG A 729 1.31 -6.97 14.45
CA ARG A 729 0.32 -6.30 15.30
C ARG A 729 -0.37 -5.16 14.56
N ARG A 730 0.39 -4.31 13.87
CA ARG A 730 -0.16 -3.21 13.07
C ARG A 730 -0.97 -3.70 11.86
N MET A 731 -0.59 -4.85 11.26
CA MET A 731 -1.39 -5.48 10.21
C MET A 731 -2.75 -5.93 10.75
N PHE A 732 -2.79 -6.56 11.93
CA PHE A 732 -4.06 -6.95 12.59
C PHE A 732 -4.96 -5.75 12.91
N LEU A 733 -4.36 -4.59 13.16
CA LEU A 733 -5.10 -3.36 13.43
C LEU A 733 -5.45 -2.57 12.16
N ASN A 734 -5.16 -3.08 10.98
CA ASN A 734 -5.31 -2.37 9.71
C ASN A 734 -4.72 -0.95 9.77
N ASN A 735 -3.56 -0.78 10.42
CA ASN A 735 -2.94 0.54 10.55
C ASN A 735 -2.79 1.17 9.18
N ARG A 736 -3.33 2.37 8.97
CA ARG A 736 -3.45 3.03 7.67
C ARG A 736 -2.11 3.14 6.94
N ASP A 737 -1.12 3.68 7.61
CA ASP A 737 0.15 4.02 6.99
C ASP A 737 0.91 2.74 6.59
N GLN A 738 0.83 1.71 7.44
CA GLN A 738 1.41 0.41 7.14
C GLN A 738 0.66 -0.34 6.03
N MET A 739 -0.68 -0.33 6.03
CA MET A 739 -1.47 -0.97 4.98
C MET A 739 -1.22 -0.31 3.62
N LEU A 740 -1.07 1.01 3.59
CA LEU A 740 -0.72 1.76 2.39
C LEU A 740 0.68 1.37 1.88
N LEU A 741 1.68 1.35 2.77
CA LEU A 741 3.05 0.97 2.42
C LEU A 741 3.10 -0.47 1.88
N LEU A 742 2.40 -1.42 2.51
CA LEU A 742 2.34 -2.80 2.03
C LEU A 742 1.68 -2.92 0.65
N ARG A 743 0.67 -2.11 0.34
CA ARG A 743 0.10 -2.05 -1.01
C ARG A 743 1.11 -1.51 -2.02
N GLN A 744 1.84 -0.45 -1.68
CA GLN A 744 2.92 0.06 -2.52
C GLN A 744 4.02 -0.98 -2.75
N MET A 745 4.42 -1.72 -1.71
CA MET A 745 5.38 -2.82 -1.84
C MET A 745 4.85 -3.96 -2.74
N LYS A 746 3.56 -4.25 -2.66
CA LYS A 746 2.90 -5.25 -3.51
C LYS A 746 2.87 -4.82 -4.98
N GLU A 747 2.60 -3.56 -5.26
CA GLU A 747 2.64 -2.96 -6.60
C GLU A 747 4.07 -2.90 -7.12
N HIS A 748 5.01 -2.46 -6.30
CA HIS A 748 6.43 -2.42 -6.62
C HIS A 748 7.00 -3.79 -7.04
N ALA A 749 6.48 -4.88 -6.47
CA ALA A 749 6.84 -6.23 -6.93
C ALA A 749 6.43 -6.49 -8.38
N LEU A 750 5.33 -5.93 -8.86
CA LEU A 750 4.91 -6.03 -10.26
C LEU A 750 5.75 -5.13 -11.18
N GLU A 751 6.16 -3.97 -10.70
CA GLU A 751 7.09 -3.09 -11.42
C GLU A 751 8.47 -3.76 -11.57
N MET A 752 8.97 -4.39 -10.52
CA MET A 752 10.19 -5.19 -10.54
C MET A 752 10.07 -6.37 -11.53
N TYR A 753 8.92 -7.04 -11.54
CA TYR A 753 8.61 -8.10 -12.50
C TYR A 753 8.72 -7.60 -13.94
N ASP A 754 8.14 -6.45 -14.26
CA ASP A 754 8.21 -5.83 -15.59
C ASP A 754 9.62 -5.40 -15.97
N ALA A 755 10.40 -4.85 -15.04
CA ALA A 755 11.80 -4.47 -15.28
C ALA A 755 12.65 -5.69 -15.67
N ILE A 756 12.49 -6.81 -14.96
CA ILE A 756 13.21 -8.06 -15.27
C ILE A 756 12.74 -8.65 -16.61
N LEU A 757 11.44 -8.63 -16.92
CA LEU A 757 10.91 -9.08 -18.21
C LEU A 757 11.51 -8.29 -19.39
N ARG A 758 11.73 -6.99 -19.21
CA ARG A 758 12.37 -6.13 -20.21
C ARG A 758 13.89 -6.27 -20.24
N GLN A 759 14.46 -7.05 -19.32
CA GLN A 759 15.89 -7.20 -19.13
C GLN A 759 16.61 -5.86 -18.86
N ASP A 760 15.92 -4.91 -18.24
CA ASP A 760 16.46 -3.62 -17.85
C ASP A 760 17.21 -3.73 -16.52
N PHE A 761 18.50 -4.04 -16.61
CA PHE A 761 19.39 -4.21 -15.46
C PHE A 761 19.48 -2.95 -14.60
N THR A 762 19.56 -1.79 -15.23
CA THR A 762 19.68 -0.50 -14.51
C THR A 762 18.42 -0.19 -13.72
N LEU A 763 17.25 -0.37 -14.34
CA LEU A 763 15.97 -0.16 -13.65
C LEU A 763 15.78 -1.16 -12.50
N MET A 764 16.06 -2.45 -12.75
CA MET A 764 16.02 -3.49 -11.71
C MET A 764 16.90 -3.12 -10.51
N GLY A 765 18.14 -2.66 -10.75
CA GLY A 765 19.05 -2.26 -9.68
C GLY A 765 18.51 -1.09 -8.86
N ARG A 766 17.93 -0.06 -9.50
CA ARG A 766 17.29 1.07 -8.82
C ARG A 766 16.07 0.62 -8.00
N MET A 767 15.30 -0.31 -8.52
CA MET A 767 14.14 -0.87 -7.80
C MET A 767 14.53 -1.66 -6.55
N VAL A 768 15.72 -2.29 -6.53
CA VAL A 768 16.26 -2.89 -5.29
C VAL A 768 16.50 -1.81 -4.22
N ARG A 769 16.93 -0.60 -4.61
CA ARG A 769 17.06 0.55 -3.71
C ARG A 769 15.69 0.97 -3.15
N THR A 770 14.69 1.12 -4.01
CA THR A 770 13.31 1.43 -3.57
C THR A 770 12.78 0.39 -2.58
N THR A 771 13.01 -0.90 -2.84
CA THR A 771 12.65 -1.96 -1.88
C THR A 771 13.34 -1.76 -0.52
N TRP A 772 14.60 -1.35 -0.51
CA TRP A 772 15.34 -1.08 0.71
C TRP A 772 14.77 0.11 1.50
N GLU A 773 14.41 1.18 0.81
CA GLU A 773 13.75 2.34 1.38
C GLU A 773 12.38 1.98 1.98
N GLN A 774 11.57 1.21 1.26
CA GLN A 774 10.28 0.71 1.75
C GLN A 774 10.43 -0.15 3.01
N ASN A 775 11.43 -1.04 3.06
CA ASN A 775 11.69 -1.86 4.24
C ASN A 775 12.06 -1.01 5.46
N GLN A 776 12.84 0.06 5.27
CA GLN A 776 13.19 1.00 6.34
C GLN A 776 11.99 1.83 6.82
N MET A 777 11.05 2.19 5.91
CA MET A 777 9.80 2.85 6.28
C MET A 777 8.91 1.93 7.11
N LEU A 778 8.93 0.63 6.83
CA LEU A 778 8.14 -0.36 7.57
C LEU A 778 8.68 -0.56 8.99
N ASP A 779 10.00 -0.62 9.13
CA ASP A 779 10.69 -0.73 10.42
C ASP A 779 12.07 -0.07 10.40
N SER A 780 12.26 0.93 11.26
CA SER A 780 13.53 1.66 11.40
C SER A 780 14.70 0.77 11.85
N GLY A 781 14.43 -0.34 12.50
CA GLY A 781 15.45 -1.30 12.92
C GLY A 781 15.97 -2.21 11.80
N THR A 782 15.38 -2.12 10.60
CA THR A 782 15.82 -2.85 9.40
C THR A 782 17.25 -2.49 9.00
N ASN A 783 17.63 -1.20 9.15
CA ASN A 783 18.96 -0.67 8.80
C ASN A 783 19.75 -0.29 10.05
N PRO A 784 20.57 -1.19 10.64
CA PRO A 784 21.45 -0.84 11.75
C PRO A 784 22.54 0.15 11.31
N GLU A 785 23.00 0.99 12.21
CA GLU A 785 24.03 2.01 12.00
C GLU A 785 25.29 1.44 11.29
N THR A 786 25.72 0.25 11.68
CA THR A 786 26.86 -0.41 11.04
C THR A 786 26.61 -0.74 9.56
N VAL A 787 25.39 -1.17 9.20
CA VAL A 787 25.04 -1.45 7.81
C VAL A 787 24.89 -0.15 7.03
N GLN A 788 24.30 0.87 7.64
CA GLN A 788 24.20 2.20 7.03
C GLN A 788 25.59 2.73 6.67
N HIS A 789 26.55 2.64 7.59
CA HIS A 789 27.92 3.06 7.31
C HIS A 789 28.54 2.29 6.13
N LEU A 790 28.33 0.95 6.05
CA LEU A 790 28.84 0.15 4.92
C LEU A 790 28.20 0.58 3.59
N THR A 791 26.91 0.87 3.59
CA THR A 791 26.20 1.30 2.38
C THR A 791 26.59 2.70 1.94
N GLU A 792 26.83 3.63 2.87
CA GLU A 792 27.32 4.98 2.59
C GLU A 792 28.69 4.98 1.89
N LEU A 793 29.59 4.05 2.26
CA LEU A 793 30.91 3.91 1.62
C LEU A 793 30.86 3.51 0.13
N VAL A 794 29.77 2.91 -0.30
CA VAL A 794 29.65 2.32 -1.67
C VAL A 794 28.41 2.83 -2.43
N ASP A 795 27.70 3.81 -1.89
CA ASP A 795 26.44 4.28 -2.47
C ASP A 795 26.59 4.79 -3.90
N ASP A 796 27.65 5.55 -4.18
CA ASP A 796 27.97 6.09 -5.51
C ASP A 796 28.38 5.01 -6.52
N LEU A 797 28.69 3.78 -6.09
CA LEU A 797 29.08 2.65 -6.93
C LEU A 797 27.91 1.67 -7.18
N CYS A 798 26.81 1.79 -6.44
CA CYS A 798 25.66 0.88 -6.50
C CYS A 798 24.47 1.50 -7.24
N LEU A 799 23.76 0.70 -8.02
CA LEU A 799 22.40 0.99 -8.46
C LEU A 799 21.42 0.85 -7.31
N GLY A 800 21.59 -0.17 -6.49
CA GLY A 800 20.82 -0.43 -5.29
C GLY A 800 21.45 -1.52 -4.42
N TYR A 801 20.98 -1.60 -3.22
CA TYR A 801 21.39 -2.60 -2.22
C TYR A 801 20.25 -2.82 -1.21
N LYS A 802 20.27 -3.96 -0.50
CA LYS A 802 19.34 -4.26 0.59
C LYS A 802 19.84 -5.41 1.46
N LEU A 803 19.33 -5.48 2.68
CA LEU A 803 19.36 -6.70 3.47
C LEU A 803 18.13 -7.56 3.10
N PRO A 804 18.29 -8.82 2.68
CA PRO A 804 17.19 -9.72 2.43
C PRO A 804 16.36 -10.06 3.68
N GLY A 805 15.09 -10.36 3.51
CA GLY A 805 14.16 -10.68 4.59
C GLY A 805 13.84 -9.46 5.46
N ALA A 806 13.76 -9.67 6.78
CA ALA A 806 13.42 -8.63 7.74
C ALA A 806 14.51 -7.57 7.97
N GLY A 807 15.71 -7.77 7.43
CA GLY A 807 16.83 -6.87 7.66
C GLY A 807 17.44 -6.98 9.07
N GLY A 808 18.12 -5.91 9.52
CA GLY A 808 18.76 -5.85 10.84
C GLY A 808 20.11 -6.54 10.94
N GLY A 809 20.65 -7.10 9.82
CA GLY A 809 21.95 -7.78 9.75
C GLY A 809 21.93 -8.94 8.75
N GLY A 810 22.92 -9.82 8.83
CA GLY A 810 23.07 -10.96 7.94
C GLY A 810 23.81 -10.61 6.66
N TYR A 811 23.24 -10.92 5.52
CA TYR A 811 23.83 -10.65 4.21
C TYR A 811 23.32 -9.33 3.63
N LEU A 812 24.24 -8.55 3.06
CA LEU A 812 23.95 -7.35 2.26
C LEU A 812 24.08 -7.75 0.78
N TYR A 813 22.96 -7.68 0.07
CA TYR A 813 22.92 -7.84 -1.37
C TYR A 813 23.08 -6.48 -2.04
N MET A 814 23.97 -6.38 -3.02
CA MET A 814 24.27 -5.14 -3.75
C MET A 814 24.25 -5.39 -5.26
N VAL A 815 23.75 -4.41 -6.00
CA VAL A 815 23.79 -4.35 -7.46
C VAL A 815 24.71 -3.19 -7.85
N ALA A 816 25.93 -3.50 -8.28
CA ALA A 816 26.91 -2.53 -8.74
C ALA A 816 26.49 -1.92 -10.08
N LYS A 817 26.91 -0.69 -10.38
CA LYS A 817 26.62 0.00 -11.65
C LYS A 817 27.21 -0.75 -12.85
N ASP A 818 28.40 -1.30 -12.68
CA ASP A 818 29.12 -2.08 -13.68
C ASP A 818 30.19 -2.99 -13.01
N ALA A 819 30.92 -3.76 -13.80
CA ALA A 819 31.94 -4.68 -13.31
C ALA A 819 33.14 -3.96 -12.63
N GLU A 820 33.49 -2.75 -13.04
CA GLU A 820 34.55 -1.96 -12.43
C GLU A 820 34.11 -1.48 -11.03
N ALA A 821 32.90 -0.94 -10.93
CA ALA A 821 32.30 -0.58 -9.65
C ALA A 821 32.23 -1.78 -8.70
N ALA A 822 31.89 -2.98 -9.18
CA ALA A 822 31.88 -4.19 -8.39
C ALA A 822 33.25 -4.55 -7.80
N VAL A 823 34.33 -4.38 -8.56
CA VAL A 823 35.70 -4.56 -8.06
C VAL A 823 36.06 -3.53 -7.00
N ARG A 824 35.71 -2.27 -7.21
CA ARG A 824 35.95 -1.18 -6.24
C ARG A 824 35.18 -1.42 -4.93
N ILE A 825 33.91 -1.82 -5.01
CA ILE A 825 33.10 -2.17 -3.82
C ILE A 825 33.79 -3.29 -3.03
N ARG A 826 34.29 -4.34 -3.68
CA ARG A 826 34.99 -5.42 -3.00
C ARG A 826 36.23 -4.93 -2.24
N HIS A 827 36.96 -4.01 -2.85
CA HIS A 827 38.15 -3.44 -2.24
C HIS A 827 37.81 -2.59 -1.02
N ILE A 828 36.88 -1.63 -1.16
CA ILE A 828 36.43 -0.73 -0.10
C ILE A 828 35.94 -1.54 1.11
N LEU A 829 35.02 -2.49 0.91
CA LEU A 829 34.45 -3.27 2.01
C LEU A 829 35.45 -4.28 2.61
N ALA A 830 36.50 -4.68 1.88
CA ALA A 830 37.57 -5.50 2.45
C ALA A 830 38.47 -4.69 3.40
N GLU A 831 38.65 -3.39 3.16
CA GLU A 831 39.40 -2.46 4.02
C GLU A 831 38.56 -2.00 5.23
N HIS A 832 37.24 -1.86 5.08
CA HIS A 832 36.32 -1.35 6.09
C HIS A 832 35.45 -2.45 6.71
N ARG A 833 36.05 -3.58 7.06
CA ARG A 833 35.29 -4.70 7.67
C ARG A 833 34.72 -4.30 9.04
N PRO A 834 33.43 -4.46 9.29
CA PRO A 834 32.83 -4.14 10.58
C PRO A 834 33.25 -5.11 11.69
N ASN A 835 33.68 -6.34 11.33
CA ASN A 835 34.15 -7.36 12.26
C ASN A 835 34.94 -8.45 11.51
N VAL A 836 35.53 -9.37 12.28
CA VAL A 836 36.38 -10.46 11.71
C VAL A 836 35.62 -11.47 10.85
N ASN A 837 34.31 -11.57 11.00
CA ASN A 837 33.48 -12.52 10.27
C ASN A 837 32.97 -11.95 8.93
N ALA A 838 33.07 -10.66 8.76
CA ALA A 838 32.55 -9.98 7.56
C ALA A 838 33.36 -10.34 6.32
N ARG A 839 32.66 -10.76 5.25
CA ARG A 839 33.31 -11.23 4.00
C ARG A 839 32.34 -11.27 2.83
N PHE A 840 32.89 -11.19 1.61
CA PHE A 840 32.14 -11.54 0.40
C PHE A 840 31.90 -13.04 0.31
N VAL A 841 30.73 -13.42 -0.20
CA VAL A 841 30.38 -14.80 -0.50
C VAL A 841 29.97 -14.87 -1.96
N GLU A 842 30.45 -15.89 -2.67
CA GLU A 842 30.06 -16.09 -4.06
C GLU A 842 28.61 -16.59 -4.12
N MET A 843 27.78 -15.90 -4.90
CA MET A 843 26.40 -16.31 -5.15
C MET A 843 26.22 -16.79 -6.59
N ASN A 844 25.51 -17.89 -6.77
CA ASN A 844 25.15 -18.42 -8.07
C ASN A 844 23.64 -18.67 -8.12
N LEU A 845 23.02 -18.39 -9.26
CA LEU A 845 21.60 -18.67 -9.45
C LEU A 845 21.34 -20.19 -9.38
N SER A 846 20.46 -20.64 -8.48
CA SER A 846 19.99 -22.02 -8.47
C SER A 846 18.81 -22.19 -9.43
N ARG A 847 18.95 -23.05 -10.43
CA ARG A 847 17.88 -23.31 -11.40
C ARG A 847 16.91 -24.38 -10.96
N THR A 848 17.27 -25.20 -10.02
CA THR A 848 16.54 -26.43 -9.63
C THR A 848 15.70 -26.27 -8.36
N GLY A 849 16.11 -25.40 -7.43
CA GLY A 849 15.49 -25.33 -6.10
C GLY A 849 15.77 -26.57 -5.26
N LEU A 850 14.79 -26.98 -4.46
CA LEU A 850 14.86 -28.21 -3.65
C LEU A 850 15.11 -29.42 -4.54
N GLN A 851 16.15 -30.20 -4.20
CA GLN A 851 16.53 -31.45 -4.83
C GLN A 851 16.53 -32.57 -3.77
N ILE A 852 15.96 -33.70 -4.15
CA ILE A 852 15.94 -34.91 -3.34
C ILE A 852 16.51 -36.06 -4.19
N SER A 853 17.46 -36.80 -3.63
CA SER A 853 18.07 -37.92 -4.29
C SER A 853 18.28 -39.07 -3.29
N ARG A 854 18.39 -40.30 -3.79
CA ARG A 854 18.71 -41.48 -3.03
C ARG A 854 20.07 -42.03 -3.50
N SER A 855 20.89 -42.58 -2.56
CA SER A 855 22.13 -43.24 -2.87
C SER A 855 21.88 -44.62 -3.44
#